data_0ee124b7f5f066a7c19af7a40b3aed31
#
_entry.id   0ee124b7f5f066a7c19af7a40b3aed31
#
_cell.length_a   1.000
_cell.length_b   1.000
_cell.length_c   1.000
_cell.angle_alpha   90.00
_cell.angle_beta   90.00
_cell.angle_gamma   90.00
#
_symmetry.space_group_name_H-M   'P 1'
#
loop_
_entity.id
_entity.type
_entity.pdbx_description
1 polymer ?
#
loop_
_entity_poly.entity_id
_entity_poly.type
_entity_poly.pdbx_seq_one_letter_code
_entity_poly.pdbx_strand_id
1 'polypeptide(L)'
;MARISTYTIDSSIDGTEFLLGREADGTTKQFSLSTLQEYLKTNDLSGTSAFGAATFSGNITASANAPIAGTLGVTGLSTLASVDIGGGNIDGTIIGASSAAVATITDLTITGDLNLGASTPGTSGQYLRSAGDGAVPTWDTGSLNDLSDVLIADNSIYIGHDPTSTDSSAQYNVAVGVTALNAIIEGDQNIAIGHDALGAVEDASQIVGIGYEAGSAIVDGTAQAVLVGYQAGKAQTTGLRNTAIGYKTLLTNTTGNSNTAIGNEALKTLNGDGGSNNPEHNTAVGHSAGSSATTGDSGTYIGSNAGQSVTSSSHNTFVGSSAGQNTTTGVGNIAIGSQALQTNTVGTGSIGVGYRALFTSNETDSRNIAIGNTAGEDVSTGIHNVLVGYAAGKDVSTGNRNAVLGYNTLSACTVGLRNVAVGTEALASNVDGSSNTAVGDGALGVLDPDSAVSMYNVALGSSAGHQVTTGVQNVLLGYQAGTSLTTGSNNILIGHGATIGSAADVHSITIGAAATGEGTNKTVIGTTNTTGARIYGLRTPVTNIIDATALTANDSGETFVFNDAAATITLPDSGAGDLTGVYFNFIVHSDDAGNKVIACADTTNEKIIGAVLTVDTDTSDANASFAAQTADSFSKITMNGTTTGRAGSNIKITNYGADKWFVEGTLLCSGSPATPFTTS
;
A
#
# COMPACT_ATOMS: atom_id res chain seq x y z
N MET A 1 -9.04 27.59 -48.32
CA MET A 1 -10.07 26.53 -48.07
C MET A 1 -9.45 25.52 -47.11
N ALA A 2 -9.90 25.46 -45.90
CA ALA A 2 -9.44 24.47 -44.93
C ALA A 2 -10.13 23.14 -45.24
N ARG A 3 -9.35 22.09 -45.44
CA ARG A 3 -9.84 20.73 -45.62
C ARG A 3 -10.07 20.10 -44.25
N ILE A 4 -11.30 19.82 -43.90
CA ILE A 4 -11.64 19.04 -42.69
C ILE A 4 -11.43 17.57 -43.04
N SER A 5 -10.41 16.93 -42.50
CA SER A 5 -10.01 15.58 -42.95
C SER A 5 -10.41 14.43 -42.01
N THR A 6 -10.87 14.69 -40.79
CA THR A 6 -11.35 13.64 -39.87
C THR A 6 -12.28 14.22 -38.80
N TYR A 7 -13.45 13.59 -38.63
CA TYR A 7 -14.38 13.86 -37.54
C TYR A 7 -14.52 12.62 -36.67
N THR A 8 -14.44 12.79 -35.36
CA THR A 8 -14.95 11.79 -34.44
C THR A 8 -16.29 12.31 -33.91
N ILE A 9 -17.35 11.58 -34.18
CA ILE A 9 -18.70 11.93 -33.68
C ILE A 9 -18.86 11.20 -32.35
N ASP A 10 -19.05 11.96 -31.26
CA ASP A 10 -19.56 11.42 -30.03
C ASP A 10 -21.06 11.22 -30.13
N SER A 11 -21.57 10.04 -29.78
CA SER A 11 -22.99 9.66 -29.95
C SER A 11 -23.93 10.25 -28.87
N SER A 12 -23.44 11.15 -28.02
CA SER A 12 -24.18 11.73 -26.89
C SER A 12 -24.48 13.23 -27.01
N ILE A 13 -24.57 13.79 -28.22
CA ILE A 13 -24.77 15.24 -28.43
C ILE A 13 -26.18 15.67 -28.02
N ASP A 14 -26.27 16.44 -26.95
CA ASP A 14 -27.49 17.15 -26.52
C ASP A 14 -27.43 18.61 -27.04
N GLY A 15 -28.00 19.02 -28.03
CA GLY A 15 -28.27 20.36 -28.60
C GLY A 15 -27.38 21.56 -28.20
N THR A 16 -26.38 21.42 -27.36
CA THR A 16 -25.48 22.50 -26.87
C THR A 16 -24.00 22.26 -27.16
N GLU A 17 -23.63 21.14 -27.77
CA GLU A 17 -22.24 20.77 -28.01
C GLU A 17 -21.67 21.27 -29.33
N PHE A 18 -20.36 21.39 -29.40
CA PHE A 18 -19.61 21.99 -30.47
C PHE A 18 -18.85 20.96 -31.31
N LEU A 19 -18.86 21.11 -32.63
CA LEU A 19 -17.99 20.39 -33.54
C LEU A 19 -16.55 20.93 -33.46
N LEU A 20 -15.57 20.08 -33.22
CA LEU A 20 -14.15 20.45 -33.23
C LEU A 20 -13.56 20.26 -34.62
N GLY A 21 -13.12 21.33 -35.24
CA GLY A 21 -12.39 21.33 -36.50
C GLY A 21 -10.93 21.74 -36.31
N ARG A 22 -10.00 21.18 -37.05
CA ARG A 22 -8.58 21.56 -37.04
C ARG A 22 -8.22 22.31 -38.31
N GLU A 23 -7.68 23.51 -38.22
CA GLU A 23 -7.16 24.26 -39.36
C GLU A 23 -5.81 23.73 -39.83
N ALA A 24 -5.39 24.10 -41.02
CA ALA A 24 -4.14 23.63 -41.62
C ALA A 24 -2.87 24.04 -40.84
N ASP A 25 -2.98 25.01 -39.95
CA ASP A 25 -1.91 25.48 -39.06
C ASP A 25 -1.82 24.65 -37.72
N GLY A 26 -2.73 23.68 -37.54
CA GLY A 26 -2.73 22.83 -36.36
C GLY A 26 -3.60 23.33 -35.20
N THR A 27 -4.23 24.49 -35.30
CA THR A 27 -5.12 25.00 -34.25
C THR A 27 -6.49 24.35 -34.27
N THR A 28 -7.08 24.10 -33.10
CA THR A 28 -8.42 23.52 -32.95
C THR A 28 -9.42 24.64 -32.67
N LYS A 29 -10.44 24.75 -33.48
CA LYS A 29 -11.55 25.70 -33.26
C LYS A 29 -12.86 24.98 -33.03
N GLN A 30 -13.68 25.51 -32.15
CA GLN A 30 -15.03 25.06 -31.89
C GLN A 30 -16.04 25.84 -32.72
N PHE A 31 -16.95 25.15 -33.37
CA PHE A 31 -18.02 25.78 -34.14
C PHE A 31 -19.38 25.31 -33.60
N SER A 32 -20.30 26.23 -33.36
CA SER A 32 -21.66 25.86 -33.03
C SER A 32 -22.41 25.40 -34.30
N LEU A 33 -23.41 24.54 -34.11
CA LEU A 33 -24.21 24.03 -35.20
C LEU A 33 -24.90 25.19 -35.97
N SER A 34 -25.27 26.29 -35.28
CA SER A 34 -25.83 27.49 -35.89
C SER A 34 -24.82 28.23 -36.79
N THR A 35 -23.55 28.26 -36.41
CA THR A 35 -22.49 28.90 -37.21
C THR A 35 -22.22 28.10 -38.51
N LEU A 36 -22.29 26.79 -38.45
CA LEU A 36 -22.16 25.93 -39.62
C LEU A 36 -23.37 26.07 -40.55
N GLN A 37 -24.59 26.17 -40.01
CA GLN A 37 -25.80 26.39 -40.78
C GLN A 37 -25.78 27.75 -41.49
N GLU A 38 -25.27 28.82 -40.88
CA GLU A 38 -25.14 30.15 -41.43
C GLU A 38 -24.05 30.25 -42.51
N TYR A 39 -22.93 29.55 -42.30
CA TYR A 39 -21.87 29.43 -43.31
C TYR A 39 -22.33 28.70 -44.59
N LEU A 40 -23.15 27.64 -44.44
CA LEU A 40 -23.72 26.91 -45.57
C LEU A 40 -24.80 27.71 -46.31
N LYS A 41 -25.45 28.70 -45.68
CA LYS A 41 -26.41 29.59 -46.32
C LYS A 41 -25.78 30.72 -47.12
N THR A 42 -24.57 31.15 -46.77
CA THR A 42 -23.93 32.35 -47.36
C THR A 42 -22.87 32.05 -48.40
N ASN A 43 -22.43 30.81 -48.54
CA ASN A 43 -21.40 30.45 -49.52
C ASN A 43 -22.03 29.68 -50.70
N ASP A 44 -21.95 30.28 -51.88
CA ASP A 44 -22.33 29.67 -53.12
C ASP A 44 -21.42 28.46 -53.41
N LEU A 45 -22.02 27.26 -53.40
CA LEU A 45 -21.33 25.98 -53.65
C LEU A 45 -21.21 25.68 -55.16
N SER A 46 -21.04 26.70 -55.99
CA SER A 46 -20.91 26.54 -57.47
C SER A 46 -19.57 25.99 -57.94
N GLY A 47 -18.67 25.59 -57.00
CA GLY A 47 -17.40 24.92 -57.35
C GLY A 47 -17.48 23.42 -57.23
N THR A 48 -17.06 22.69 -58.24
CA THR A 48 -17.01 21.21 -58.34
C THR A 48 -16.24 20.56 -57.18
N SER A 49 -16.87 20.40 -56.06
CA SER A 49 -16.39 19.53 -54.97
C SER A 49 -17.46 18.47 -54.71
N ALA A 50 -17.18 17.25 -55.08
CA ALA A 50 -18.07 16.13 -54.84
C ALA A 50 -18.32 15.92 -53.36
N PHE A 51 -19.48 16.33 -52.86
CA PHE A 51 -20.03 15.81 -51.62
C PHE A 51 -20.64 14.45 -51.95
N GLY A 52 -20.08 13.39 -51.33
CA GLY A 52 -20.77 12.10 -51.33
C GLY A 52 -22.13 12.25 -50.66
N ALA A 53 -23.16 11.96 -51.40
CA ALA A 53 -24.59 11.85 -51.07
C ALA A 53 -25.02 12.62 -49.80
N ALA A 54 -25.31 13.91 -49.91
CA ALA A 54 -26.07 14.65 -48.91
C ALA A 54 -27.56 14.41 -49.15
N THR A 55 -28.24 13.73 -48.25
CA THR A 55 -29.68 13.59 -48.26
C THR A 55 -30.30 14.83 -47.64
N PHE A 56 -30.95 15.67 -48.43
CA PHE A 56 -31.73 16.80 -47.96
C PHE A 56 -33.15 16.33 -47.63
N SER A 57 -33.54 16.27 -46.37
CA SER A 57 -34.92 16.10 -45.94
C SER A 57 -35.58 17.48 -45.79
N GLY A 58 -36.09 18.05 -46.85
CA GLY A 58 -36.80 19.32 -46.80
C GLY A 58 -37.16 19.83 -48.19
N ASN A 59 -38.26 20.54 -48.31
CA ASN A 59 -38.72 21.09 -49.60
C ASN A 59 -37.74 22.11 -50.16
N ILE A 60 -37.25 21.91 -51.36
CA ILE A 60 -36.60 22.96 -52.12
C ILE A 60 -37.72 23.84 -52.72
N THR A 61 -37.98 24.96 -52.05
CA THR A 61 -38.92 25.94 -52.58
C THR A 61 -38.16 26.97 -53.42
N ALA A 62 -38.26 26.84 -54.73
CA ALA A 62 -37.86 27.95 -55.62
C ALA A 62 -39.01 28.99 -55.62
N SER A 63 -38.72 30.25 -55.22
CA SER A 63 -39.65 31.34 -55.39
C SER A 63 -39.92 31.54 -56.89
N ALA A 64 -41.12 31.89 -57.28
CA ALA A 64 -41.71 31.84 -58.57
C ALA A 64 -40.99 32.63 -59.73
N ASN A 65 -39.81 33.16 -59.53
CA ASN A 65 -39.02 33.88 -60.56
C ASN A 65 -37.51 33.72 -60.41
N ALA A 66 -37.02 32.71 -59.73
CA ALA A 66 -35.55 32.44 -59.69
C ALA A 66 -35.19 31.38 -60.74
N PRO A 67 -34.41 31.72 -61.80
CA PRO A 67 -33.87 30.68 -62.65
C PRO A 67 -32.96 29.80 -61.84
N ILE A 68 -33.19 28.47 -61.85
CA ILE A 68 -32.21 27.54 -61.36
C ILE A 68 -31.04 27.58 -62.34
N ALA A 69 -30.03 28.39 -62.04
CA ALA A 69 -28.78 28.42 -62.78
C ALA A 69 -27.96 27.19 -62.38
N GLY A 70 -28.31 26.04 -62.89
CA GLY A 70 -27.60 24.78 -62.70
C GLY A 70 -28.31 23.69 -63.46
N THR A 71 -27.55 22.84 -64.14
CA THR A 71 -28.07 21.70 -64.89
C THR A 71 -28.64 20.74 -63.84
N LEU A 72 -29.96 20.53 -63.79
CA LEU A 72 -30.55 19.37 -63.18
C LEU A 72 -30.10 18.18 -64.04
N GLY A 73 -28.99 17.55 -63.65
CA GLY A 73 -28.45 16.41 -64.37
C GLY A 73 -29.31 15.18 -64.08
N VAL A 74 -30.39 15.04 -64.78
CA VAL A 74 -31.12 13.78 -64.84
C VAL A 74 -30.41 12.91 -65.91
N THR A 75 -29.41 12.16 -65.46
CA THR A 75 -28.72 11.19 -66.32
C THR A 75 -29.72 10.08 -66.68
N GLY A 76 -30.16 10.07 -67.95
CA GLY A 76 -30.97 8.98 -68.46
C GLY A 76 -32.31 9.40 -69.07
N LEU A 77 -32.70 10.67 -69.07
CA LEU A 77 -33.89 11.15 -69.77
C LEU A 77 -33.48 11.98 -71.01
N SER A 78 -33.65 11.43 -72.17
CA SER A 78 -33.29 12.08 -73.44
C SER A 78 -34.23 13.19 -73.89
N THR A 79 -35.36 13.41 -73.28
CA THR A 79 -36.27 14.54 -73.55
C THR A 79 -37.22 14.82 -72.40
N LEU A 80 -36.96 15.85 -71.58
CA LEU A 80 -37.99 16.60 -70.88
C LEU A 80 -38.26 17.89 -71.68
N ALA A 81 -38.88 17.79 -72.85
CA ALA A 81 -39.42 18.96 -73.45
C ALA A 81 -40.74 19.29 -72.68
N SER A 82 -40.67 20.34 -71.84
CA SER A 82 -41.78 20.93 -71.10
C SER A 82 -42.54 19.99 -70.17
N VAL A 83 -41.97 19.79 -68.95
CA VAL A 83 -42.81 19.57 -67.74
C VAL A 83 -43.02 20.94 -67.15
N ASP A 84 -44.18 21.57 -67.38
CA ASP A 84 -44.65 22.75 -66.70
C ASP A 84 -45.09 22.25 -65.27
N ILE A 85 -44.26 22.43 -64.28
CA ILE A 85 -44.59 22.10 -62.89
C ILE A 85 -45.22 23.32 -62.20
N GLY A 86 -45.70 24.28 -62.97
CA GLY A 86 -46.44 25.43 -62.45
C GLY A 86 -47.93 25.15 -62.27
N GLY A 87 -48.32 24.33 -61.30
CA GLY A 87 -49.70 24.24 -60.79
C GLY A 87 -50.74 23.62 -61.73
N GLY A 88 -50.32 22.91 -62.78
CA GLY A 88 -51.22 22.16 -63.66
C GLY A 88 -51.02 20.64 -63.52
N ASN A 89 -52.13 19.94 -63.47
CA ASN A 89 -52.08 18.45 -63.63
C ASN A 89 -51.24 18.07 -64.87
N ILE A 90 -50.38 17.06 -64.73
CA ILE A 90 -49.93 16.28 -65.91
C ILE A 90 -51.20 15.55 -66.34
N ASP A 91 -52.09 16.26 -67.01
CA ASP A 91 -53.38 15.73 -67.41
C ASP A 91 -53.21 15.01 -68.73
N GLY A 92 -53.39 13.69 -68.75
CA GLY A 92 -53.53 12.91 -69.94
C GLY A 92 -52.27 12.45 -70.61
N THR A 93 -51.07 12.64 -70.08
CA THR A 93 -49.85 12.05 -70.65
C THR A 93 -49.52 10.78 -69.93
N ILE A 94 -49.82 9.66 -70.53
CA ILE A 94 -49.39 8.34 -70.02
C ILE A 94 -47.89 8.27 -70.08
N ILE A 95 -47.20 8.40 -68.93
CA ILE A 95 -45.79 8.09 -68.88
C ILE A 95 -45.65 6.59 -69.04
N GLY A 96 -45.34 6.15 -70.31
CA GLY A 96 -45.15 4.75 -70.64
C GLY A 96 -46.22 4.08 -71.50
N ALA A 97 -46.91 4.80 -72.39
CA ALA A 97 -48.06 4.29 -73.14
C ALA A 97 -47.74 3.48 -74.41
N SER A 98 -46.66 2.82 -74.63
CA SER A 98 -46.58 1.87 -75.72
C SER A 98 -45.45 0.85 -75.75
N SER A 99 -45.09 0.34 -74.65
CA SER A 99 -44.36 -0.94 -74.44
C SER A 99 -43.78 -0.89 -73.07
N ALA A 100 -43.74 -1.98 -72.33
CA ALA A 100 -43.29 -2.11 -70.98
C ALA A 100 -41.89 -1.54 -70.73
N ALA A 101 -41.77 -0.20 -70.70
CA ALA A 101 -40.59 0.50 -70.32
C ALA A 101 -40.79 0.90 -68.81
N VAL A 102 -40.02 0.30 -67.95
CA VAL A 102 -39.97 0.65 -66.53
C VAL A 102 -39.49 2.10 -66.47
N ALA A 103 -40.35 3.03 -66.01
CA ALA A 103 -39.94 4.36 -65.64
C ALA A 103 -39.30 4.25 -64.27
N THR A 104 -38.00 4.40 -64.13
CA THR A 104 -37.31 4.51 -62.86
C THR A 104 -37.39 5.94 -62.43
N ILE A 105 -38.23 6.23 -61.43
CA ILE A 105 -38.32 7.54 -60.78
C ILE A 105 -37.49 7.44 -59.50
N THR A 106 -36.34 8.13 -59.43
CA THR A 106 -35.42 8.07 -58.33
C THR A 106 -35.90 8.88 -57.12
N ASP A 107 -36.64 9.99 -57.35
CA ASP A 107 -37.25 10.82 -56.32
C ASP A 107 -38.61 11.35 -56.84
N LEU A 108 -39.69 10.88 -56.29
CA LEU A 108 -41.05 11.34 -56.58
C LEU A 108 -41.62 12.09 -55.37
N THR A 109 -41.69 13.41 -55.43
CA THR A 109 -42.39 14.21 -54.41
C THR A 109 -43.82 14.48 -54.88
N ILE A 110 -44.78 13.88 -54.24
CA ILE A 110 -46.20 14.09 -54.49
C ILE A 110 -46.76 15.00 -53.42
N THR A 111 -47.23 16.20 -53.75
CA THR A 111 -47.84 17.16 -52.83
C THR A 111 -49.37 16.99 -52.70
N GLY A 112 -49.92 16.01 -53.34
CA GLY A 112 -51.31 15.62 -53.32
C GLY A 112 -51.51 14.12 -53.22
N ASP A 113 -52.70 13.64 -53.28
CA ASP A 113 -53.01 12.24 -53.20
C ASP A 113 -52.48 11.44 -54.42
N LEU A 114 -51.64 10.43 -54.21
CA LEU A 114 -51.25 9.48 -55.26
C LEU A 114 -52.39 8.48 -55.48
N ASN A 115 -53.13 8.64 -56.60
CA ASN A 115 -54.18 7.72 -56.97
C ASN A 115 -53.66 6.74 -58.03
N LEU A 116 -53.51 5.48 -57.66
CA LEU A 116 -53.03 4.40 -58.54
C LEU A 116 -54.17 3.59 -59.18
N GLY A 117 -55.31 4.23 -59.40
CA GLY A 117 -56.47 3.57 -60.05
C GLY A 117 -57.38 2.85 -59.08
N ALA A 118 -57.14 2.97 -57.78
CA ALA A 118 -58.05 2.54 -56.72
C ALA A 118 -58.92 3.72 -56.27
N SER A 119 -60.14 3.45 -55.76
CA SER A 119 -61.13 4.47 -55.43
C SER A 119 -60.85 5.28 -54.17
N THR A 120 -59.72 5.09 -53.52
CA THR A 120 -59.33 5.82 -52.30
C THR A 120 -57.84 6.16 -52.33
N PRO A 121 -57.49 7.45 -52.14
CA PRO A 121 -56.09 7.85 -51.91
C PRO A 121 -55.58 7.30 -50.59
N GLY A 122 -54.29 7.04 -50.49
CA GLY A 122 -53.65 6.63 -49.21
C GLY A 122 -53.79 7.72 -48.15
N THR A 123 -53.93 7.30 -46.89
CA THR A 123 -53.97 8.18 -45.71
C THR A 123 -52.53 8.40 -45.17
N SER A 124 -52.36 9.46 -44.40
CA SER A 124 -51.05 9.73 -43.78
C SER A 124 -50.51 8.52 -43.03
N GLY A 125 -49.25 8.12 -43.32
CA GLY A 125 -48.59 6.95 -42.71
C GLY A 125 -48.70 5.66 -43.52
N GLN A 126 -49.44 5.64 -44.66
CA GLN A 126 -49.48 4.49 -45.54
C GLN A 126 -48.38 4.56 -46.60
N TYR A 127 -47.83 3.44 -47.00
CA TYR A 127 -46.94 3.27 -48.13
C TYR A 127 -47.53 2.39 -49.20
N LEU A 128 -47.00 2.48 -50.40
CA LEU A 128 -47.47 1.72 -51.54
C LEU A 128 -46.83 0.33 -51.54
N ARG A 129 -47.64 -0.70 -51.43
CA ARG A 129 -47.23 -2.11 -51.46
C ARG A 129 -47.55 -2.71 -52.85
N SER A 130 -46.55 -3.41 -53.43
CA SER A 130 -46.83 -4.23 -54.61
C SER A 130 -47.69 -5.43 -54.27
N ALA A 131 -48.77 -5.64 -54.97
CA ALA A 131 -49.68 -6.78 -54.80
C ALA A 131 -49.31 -8.01 -55.66
N GLY A 132 -48.11 -7.99 -56.26
CA GLY A 132 -47.64 -9.05 -57.17
C GLY A 132 -47.85 -8.76 -58.66
N ASP A 133 -47.43 -9.70 -59.54
CA ASP A 133 -47.41 -9.51 -60.93
C ASP A 133 -48.85 -9.34 -61.53
N GLY A 134 -49.09 -8.19 -62.13
CA GLY A 134 -50.42 -7.86 -62.72
C GLY A 134 -51.48 -7.34 -61.77
N ALA A 135 -51.21 -7.21 -60.49
CA ALA A 135 -52.17 -6.65 -59.52
C ALA A 135 -51.86 -5.13 -59.23
N VAL A 136 -52.96 -4.38 -58.97
CA VAL A 136 -52.83 -2.96 -58.63
C VAL A 136 -52.16 -2.83 -57.30
N PRO A 137 -51.12 -2.02 -57.09
CA PRO A 137 -50.51 -1.77 -55.79
C PRO A 137 -51.59 -1.22 -54.79
N THR A 138 -51.50 -1.64 -53.55
CA THR A 138 -52.42 -1.21 -52.49
C THR A 138 -51.72 -0.33 -51.47
N TRP A 139 -52.45 0.63 -50.89
CA TRP A 139 -51.96 1.40 -49.75
C TRP A 139 -51.99 0.52 -48.51
N ASP A 140 -50.86 0.43 -47.89
CA ASP A 140 -50.67 -0.38 -46.67
C ASP A 140 -50.17 0.50 -45.52
N THR A 141 -50.59 0.27 -44.31
CA THR A 141 -50.18 1.01 -43.13
C THR A 141 -48.78 0.66 -42.67
N GLY A 142 -48.15 -0.27 -43.34
CA GLY A 142 -46.79 -0.68 -43.00
C GLY A 142 -46.66 -1.17 -41.60
N SER A 143 -47.14 -2.35 -41.36
CA SER A 143 -46.78 -3.05 -40.12
C SER A 143 -45.42 -3.70 -40.29
N LEU A 144 -44.56 -3.62 -39.30
CA LEU A 144 -43.36 -4.43 -39.26
C LEU A 144 -43.67 -5.92 -39.44
N ASN A 145 -44.88 -6.32 -39.04
CA ASN A 145 -45.38 -7.69 -39.19
C ASN A 145 -45.66 -8.13 -40.64
N ASP A 146 -45.68 -7.22 -41.59
CA ASP A 146 -45.85 -7.54 -43.02
C ASP A 146 -44.53 -7.95 -43.70
N LEU A 147 -43.42 -7.81 -43.01
CA LEU A 147 -42.11 -8.34 -43.49
C LEU A 147 -42.06 -9.83 -43.16
N SER A 148 -41.65 -10.65 -44.13
CA SER A 148 -41.63 -12.11 -44.03
C SER A 148 -40.72 -12.67 -42.91
N ASP A 149 -39.85 -11.85 -42.39
CA ASP A 149 -38.88 -12.18 -41.35
C ASP A 149 -39.07 -11.35 -40.07
N VAL A 150 -40.26 -10.80 -39.85
CA VAL A 150 -40.67 -10.07 -38.65
C VAL A 150 -41.95 -10.62 -38.11
N LEU A 151 -41.97 -10.99 -36.82
CA LEU A 151 -43.14 -11.33 -36.05
C LEU A 151 -43.36 -10.32 -34.92
N ILE A 152 -44.56 -9.76 -34.79
CA ILE A 152 -45.00 -8.99 -33.66
C ILE A 152 -46.19 -9.71 -33.08
N ALA A 153 -46.02 -10.37 -31.94
CA ALA A 153 -47.05 -11.11 -31.23
C ALA A 153 -46.85 -11.00 -29.71
N ASP A 154 -47.91 -11.11 -28.92
CA ASP A 154 -47.86 -11.21 -27.47
C ASP A 154 -46.98 -10.12 -26.77
N ASN A 155 -47.13 -8.86 -27.26
CA ASN A 155 -46.31 -7.71 -26.82
C ASN A 155 -44.79 -7.88 -27.09
N SER A 156 -44.38 -8.79 -27.95
CA SER A 156 -43.00 -9.11 -28.31
C SER A 156 -42.72 -8.75 -29.79
N ILE A 157 -41.42 -8.54 -30.08
CA ILE A 157 -40.95 -8.30 -31.43
C ILE A 157 -39.78 -9.25 -31.80
N TYR A 158 -39.93 -9.95 -32.92
CA TYR A 158 -38.94 -10.88 -33.46
C TYR A 158 -38.54 -10.43 -34.85
N ILE A 159 -37.27 -10.16 -35.12
CA ILE A 159 -36.75 -9.73 -36.43
C ILE A 159 -35.64 -10.67 -36.89
N GLY A 160 -35.81 -11.27 -38.09
CA GLY A 160 -34.85 -12.18 -38.72
C GLY A 160 -35.10 -13.65 -38.41
N HIS A 161 -36.07 -13.98 -37.58
CA HIS A 161 -36.51 -15.33 -37.29
C HIS A 161 -37.89 -15.34 -36.63
N ASP A 162 -38.71 -16.30 -37.01
CA ASP A 162 -40.00 -16.58 -36.39
C ASP A 162 -39.81 -17.79 -35.45
N PRO A 163 -39.92 -17.62 -34.11
CA PRO A 163 -39.82 -18.73 -33.18
C PRO A 163 -40.91 -19.78 -33.47
N THR A 164 -40.50 -21.04 -33.57
CA THR A 164 -41.38 -22.11 -34.02
C THR A 164 -42.36 -22.60 -32.97
N SER A 165 -42.32 -22.10 -31.73
CA SER A 165 -43.03 -22.69 -30.58
C SER A 165 -43.56 -21.68 -29.55
N THR A 166 -43.67 -20.39 -29.84
CA THR A 166 -44.27 -19.42 -28.89
C THR A 166 -45.70 -19.78 -28.61
N ASP A 167 -46.06 -19.93 -27.30
CA ASP A 167 -47.44 -19.85 -26.89
C ASP A 167 -47.76 -18.42 -26.38
N SER A 168 -49.01 -18.13 -26.11
CA SER A 168 -49.46 -16.79 -25.69
C SER A 168 -48.91 -16.32 -24.32
N SER A 169 -48.01 -17.08 -23.69
CA SER A 169 -47.36 -16.72 -22.41
C SER A 169 -46.03 -16.05 -22.60
N ALA A 170 -45.35 -16.23 -23.72
CA ALA A 170 -44.02 -15.57 -23.98
C ALA A 170 -44.20 -14.10 -24.35
N GLN A 171 -44.17 -13.20 -23.35
CA GLN A 171 -44.49 -11.78 -23.52
C GLN A 171 -43.31 -10.84 -23.31
N TYR A 172 -43.38 -9.65 -23.89
CA TYR A 172 -42.43 -8.56 -23.72
C TYR A 172 -40.97 -8.92 -24.16
N ASN A 173 -40.85 -9.77 -25.14
CA ASN A 173 -39.54 -10.16 -25.70
C ASN A 173 -39.15 -9.30 -26.90
N VAL A 174 -37.84 -9.04 -27.01
CA VAL A 174 -37.24 -8.38 -28.18
C VAL A 174 -36.16 -9.28 -28.74
N ALA A 175 -36.34 -9.82 -29.94
CA ALA A 175 -35.35 -10.63 -30.65
C ALA A 175 -34.97 -9.98 -31.99
N VAL A 176 -33.68 -9.78 -32.21
CA VAL A 176 -33.15 -9.27 -33.48
C VAL A 176 -31.95 -10.11 -33.90
N GLY A 177 -32.12 -10.91 -34.94
CA GLY A 177 -31.05 -11.76 -35.44
C GLY A 177 -31.52 -13.18 -35.77
N VAL A 178 -30.75 -13.86 -36.63
CA VAL A 178 -31.02 -15.25 -36.98
C VAL A 178 -30.88 -16.12 -35.74
N THR A 179 -31.86 -16.94 -35.41
CA THR A 179 -31.95 -17.82 -34.25
C THR A 179 -31.90 -17.12 -32.87
N ALA A 180 -32.12 -15.81 -32.82
CA ALA A 180 -32.29 -15.11 -31.54
C ALA A 180 -33.62 -15.53 -30.89
N LEU A 181 -33.60 -16.02 -29.63
CA LEU A 181 -34.77 -16.59 -28.92
C LEU A 181 -35.50 -17.69 -29.71
N ASN A 182 -34.76 -18.51 -30.48
CA ASN A 182 -35.37 -19.51 -31.37
C ASN A 182 -36.20 -20.56 -30.64
N ALA A 183 -35.82 -20.95 -29.42
CA ALA A 183 -36.50 -21.98 -28.63
C ALA A 183 -37.54 -21.45 -27.66
N ILE A 184 -37.84 -20.15 -27.65
CA ILE A 184 -38.70 -19.51 -26.64
C ILE A 184 -40.13 -20.13 -26.65
N ILE A 185 -40.63 -20.53 -25.47
CA ILE A 185 -41.98 -21.09 -25.24
C ILE A 185 -42.78 -20.19 -24.31
N GLU A 186 -42.32 -20.02 -23.03
CA GLU A 186 -43.03 -19.28 -21.99
C GLU A 186 -42.20 -18.12 -21.40
N GLY A 187 -40.91 -18.00 -21.76
CA GLY A 187 -40.01 -17.00 -21.17
C GLY A 187 -40.40 -15.55 -21.51
N ASP A 188 -40.40 -14.67 -20.48
CA ASP A 188 -40.86 -13.29 -20.55
C ASP A 188 -39.69 -12.27 -20.40
N GLN A 189 -39.90 -11.05 -20.96
CA GLN A 189 -39.06 -9.89 -20.70
C GLN A 189 -37.59 -10.11 -21.09
N ASN A 190 -37.34 -10.82 -22.17
CA ASN A 190 -36.00 -11.08 -22.67
C ASN A 190 -35.64 -10.13 -23.83
N ILE A 191 -34.40 -9.71 -23.89
CA ILE A 191 -33.81 -8.98 -25.01
C ILE A 191 -32.68 -9.82 -25.60
N ALA A 192 -32.83 -10.25 -26.83
CA ALA A 192 -31.84 -11.01 -27.58
C ALA A 192 -31.49 -10.31 -28.92
N ILE A 193 -30.25 -9.85 -29.04
CA ILE A 193 -29.77 -9.16 -30.23
C ILE A 193 -28.48 -9.83 -30.74
N GLY A 194 -28.53 -10.47 -31.88
CA GLY A 194 -27.39 -11.17 -32.45
C GLY A 194 -27.73 -12.60 -32.87
N HIS A 195 -26.89 -13.19 -33.73
CA HIS A 195 -27.05 -14.58 -34.13
C HIS A 195 -26.95 -15.49 -32.90
N ASP A 196 -27.94 -16.37 -32.72
CA ASP A 196 -28.05 -17.34 -31.61
C ASP A 196 -27.99 -16.73 -30.21
N ALA A 197 -28.31 -15.43 -30.07
CA ALA A 197 -28.43 -14.79 -28.77
C ALA A 197 -29.63 -15.40 -28.05
N LEU A 198 -29.41 -15.95 -26.85
CA LEU A 198 -30.43 -16.64 -26.04
C LEU A 198 -31.16 -17.76 -26.83
N GLY A 199 -30.44 -18.42 -27.75
CA GLY A 199 -31.06 -19.33 -28.75
C GLY A 199 -31.73 -20.58 -28.14
N ALA A 200 -31.29 -21.05 -26.96
CA ALA A 200 -31.86 -22.20 -26.26
C ALA A 200 -32.88 -21.84 -25.17
N VAL A 201 -33.21 -20.57 -24.97
CA VAL A 201 -34.15 -20.13 -23.94
C VAL A 201 -35.55 -20.64 -24.26
N GLU A 202 -36.10 -21.49 -23.40
CA GLU A 202 -37.52 -21.97 -23.44
C GLU A 202 -38.38 -21.18 -22.48
N ASP A 203 -38.18 -21.28 -21.19
CA ASP A 203 -39.00 -20.66 -20.14
C ASP A 203 -38.25 -19.59 -19.30
N ALA A 204 -36.96 -19.37 -19.56
CA ALA A 204 -36.19 -18.40 -18.82
C ALA A 204 -36.60 -16.95 -19.12
N SER A 205 -36.60 -16.11 -18.09
CA SER A 205 -37.12 -14.74 -18.15
C SER A 205 -36.14 -13.71 -17.61
N GLN A 206 -36.32 -12.43 -18.00
CA GLN A 206 -35.59 -11.27 -17.51
C GLN A 206 -34.09 -11.30 -17.88
N ILE A 207 -33.78 -11.65 -19.12
CA ILE A 207 -32.41 -11.76 -19.62
C ILE A 207 -32.16 -10.73 -20.71
N VAL A 208 -30.98 -10.13 -20.67
CA VAL A 208 -30.44 -9.33 -21.77
C VAL A 208 -29.28 -10.09 -22.40
N GLY A 209 -29.43 -10.59 -23.62
CA GLY A 209 -28.43 -11.27 -24.43
C GLY A 209 -28.13 -10.48 -25.71
N ILE A 210 -27.01 -9.77 -25.76
CA ILE A 210 -26.63 -8.95 -26.93
C ILE A 210 -25.26 -9.39 -27.42
N GLY A 211 -25.21 -9.97 -28.59
CA GLY A 211 -23.99 -10.44 -29.25
C GLY A 211 -24.15 -11.84 -29.83
N TYR A 212 -23.18 -12.23 -30.68
CA TYR A 212 -23.12 -13.59 -31.24
C TYR A 212 -23.02 -14.64 -30.13
N GLU A 213 -23.95 -15.59 -30.07
CA GLU A 213 -24.07 -16.66 -29.05
C GLU A 213 -24.05 -16.15 -27.56
N ALA A 214 -24.52 -14.93 -27.32
CA ALA A 214 -24.63 -14.43 -25.93
C ALA A 214 -25.70 -15.23 -25.19
N GLY A 215 -25.34 -15.94 -24.11
CA GLY A 215 -26.23 -16.75 -23.29
C GLY A 215 -26.91 -17.90 -24.04
N SER A 216 -26.33 -18.41 -25.12
CA SER A 216 -26.99 -19.36 -26.02
C SER A 216 -27.32 -20.73 -25.40
N ALA A 217 -26.77 -21.07 -24.23
CA ALA A 217 -27.05 -22.33 -23.52
C ALA A 217 -28.06 -22.19 -22.37
N ILE A 218 -28.63 -21.02 -22.10
CA ILE A 218 -29.67 -20.84 -21.07
C ILE A 218 -30.96 -21.47 -21.57
N VAL A 219 -31.57 -22.33 -20.76
CA VAL A 219 -32.83 -23.01 -21.14
C VAL A 219 -33.97 -22.52 -20.27
N ASP A 220 -33.92 -22.75 -18.96
CA ASP A 220 -35.01 -22.57 -18.04
C ASP A 220 -34.71 -21.64 -16.86
N GLY A 221 -35.74 -21.16 -16.18
CA GLY A 221 -35.67 -20.41 -14.92
C GLY A 221 -35.55 -18.90 -15.06
N THR A 222 -35.53 -18.18 -13.94
CA THR A 222 -35.37 -16.73 -13.90
C THR A 222 -33.88 -16.39 -13.86
N ALA A 223 -33.19 -16.38 -14.97
CA ALA A 223 -31.74 -16.15 -14.99
C ALA A 223 -31.33 -14.73 -14.55
N GLN A 224 -32.20 -13.72 -14.79
CA GLN A 224 -31.94 -12.31 -14.40
C GLN A 224 -30.51 -11.86 -14.78
N ALA A 225 -30.09 -12.19 -15.99
CA ALA A 225 -28.72 -11.98 -16.42
C ALA A 225 -28.60 -10.85 -17.45
N VAL A 226 -27.44 -10.18 -17.47
CA VAL A 226 -27.06 -9.22 -18.51
C VAL A 226 -25.82 -9.75 -19.21
N LEU A 227 -25.92 -10.18 -20.45
CA LEU A 227 -24.91 -10.85 -21.25
C LEU A 227 -24.69 -10.06 -22.55
N VAL A 228 -23.67 -9.21 -22.58
CA VAL A 228 -23.43 -8.31 -23.71
C VAL A 228 -22.02 -8.51 -24.28
N GLY A 229 -21.94 -9.05 -25.48
CA GLY A 229 -20.68 -9.29 -26.18
C GLY A 229 -20.63 -10.63 -26.90
N TYR A 230 -19.63 -10.81 -27.75
CA TYR A 230 -19.37 -12.06 -28.42
C TYR A 230 -19.18 -13.20 -27.42
N GLN A 231 -20.05 -14.19 -27.42
CA GLN A 231 -20.05 -15.36 -26.53
C GLN A 231 -20.05 -15.02 -25.01
N ALA A 232 -20.61 -13.88 -24.62
CA ALA A 232 -20.79 -13.52 -23.22
C ALA A 232 -21.75 -14.52 -22.55
N GLY A 233 -21.31 -15.20 -21.48
CA GLY A 233 -22.11 -16.21 -20.78
C GLY A 233 -22.56 -17.38 -21.64
N LYS A 234 -21.83 -17.72 -22.69
CA LYS A 234 -22.24 -18.73 -23.70
C LYS A 234 -22.67 -20.06 -23.07
N ALA A 235 -21.89 -20.59 -22.12
CA ALA A 235 -22.16 -21.88 -21.50
C ALA A 235 -23.11 -21.82 -20.30
N GLN A 236 -23.65 -20.67 -19.93
CA GLN A 236 -24.55 -20.51 -18.77
C GLN A 236 -25.81 -21.33 -18.98
N THR A 237 -26.12 -22.18 -18.02
CA THR A 237 -27.36 -23.01 -18.03
C THR A 237 -28.31 -22.58 -16.92
N THR A 238 -27.95 -22.79 -15.65
CA THR A 238 -28.75 -22.47 -14.47
C THR A 238 -28.18 -21.34 -13.60
N GLY A 239 -27.06 -20.74 -14.00
CA GLY A 239 -26.45 -19.61 -13.27
C GLY A 239 -27.36 -18.38 -13.24
N LEU A 240 -27.54 -17.76 -12.05
CA LEU A 240 -28.48 -16.66 -11.84
C LEU A 240 -27.74 -15.34 -11.60
N ARG A 241 -28.37 -14.23 -12.01
CA ARG A 241 -27.94 -12.87 -11.64
C ARG A 241 -26.52 -12.53 -12.06
N ASN A 242 -26.07 -13.07 -13.19
CA ASN A 242 -24.75 -12.76 -13.70
C ASN A 242 -24.79 -11.53 -14.63
N THR A 243 -23.77 -10.69 -14.54
CA THR A 243 -23.52 -9.59 -15.46
C THR A 243 -22.23 -9.88 -16.23
N ALA A 244 -22.32 -10.14 -17.53
CA ALA A 244 -21.19 -10.44 -18.40
C ALA A 244 -21.16 -9.42 -19.57
N ILE A 245 -20.22 -8.49 -19.57
CA ILE A 245 -20.12 -7.46 -20.60
C ILE A 245 -18.72 -7.48 -21.22
N GLY A 246 -18.61 -7.94 -22.46
CA GLY A 246 -17.37 -8.02 -23.22
C GLY A 246 -17.18 -9.33 -23.97
N TYR A 247 -16.10 -9.40 -24.72
CA TYR A 247 -15.72 -10.57 -25.49
C TYR A 247 -15.41 -11.75 -24.57
N LYS A 248 -16.14 -12.87 -24.70
CA LYS A 248 -15.94 -14.13 -23.97
C LYS A 248 -15.92 -14.00 -22.45
N THR A 249 -16.65 -13.03 -21.88
CA THR A 249 -16.85 -12.93 -20.44
C THR A 249 -17.70 -14.10 -19.93
N LEU A 250 -17.35 -14.69 -18.78
CA LEU A 250 -18.06 -15.84 -18.19
C LEU A 250 -18.32 -16.97 -19.22
N LEU A 251 -17.38 -17.18 -20.14
CA LEU A 251 -17.57 -18.07 -21.30
C LEU A 251 -17.98 -19.49 -20.91
N THR A 252 -17.37 -20.05 -19.87
CA THR A 252 -17.59 -21.44 -19.43
C THR A 252 -18.49 -21.56 -18.21
N ASN A 253 -18.98 -20.46 -17.66
CA ASN A 253 -19.85 -20.48 -16.48
C ASN A 253 -21.16 -21.19 -16.77
N THR A 254 -21.41 -22.33 -16.14
CA THR A 254 -22.65 -23.08 -16.27
C THR A 254 -23.64 -22.74 -15.12
N THR A 255 -23.20 -22.79 -13.88
CA THR A 255 -24.04 -22.76 -12.68
C THR A 255 -23.70 -21.65 -11.68
N GLY A 256 -22.57 -20.96 -11.84
CA GLY A 256 -22.14 -19.86 -10.93
C GLY A 256 -23.12 -18.69 -10.93
N ASN A 257 -23.33 -18.09 -9.74
CA ASN A 257 -24.36 -17.06 -9.50
C ASN A 257 -23.77 -15.71 -9.10
N SER A 258 -24.51 -14.64 -9.39
CA SER A 258 -24.23 -13.29 -8.87
C SER A 258 -22.81 -12.80 -9.20
N ASN A 259 -22.24 -13.20 -10.31
CA ASN A 259 -20.93 -12.77 -10.77
C ASN A 259 -21.05 -11.56 -11.69
N THR A 260 -20.17 -10.60 -11.55
CA THR A 260 -20.04 -9.43 -12.43
C THR A 260 -18.71 -9.51 -13.17
N ALA A 261 -18.76 -9.67 -14.49
CA ALA A 261 -17.60 -9.76 -15.37
C ALA A 261 -17.71 -8.70 -16.47
N ILE A 262 -16.81 -7.72 -16.47
CA ILE A 262 -16.81 -6.62 -17.44
C ILE A 262 -15.41 -6.50 -18.07
N GLY A 263 -15.31 -6.70 -19.37
CA GLY A 263 -14.05 -6.60 -20.12
C GLY A 263 -13.79 -7.83 -20.98
N ASN A 264 -12.73 -7.78 -21.79
CA ASN A 264 -12.32 -8.91 -22.61
C ASN A 264 -11.85 -10.06 -21.71
N GLU A 265 -12.44 -11.25 -21.85
CA GLU A 265 -12.10 -12.49 -21.13
C GLU A 265 -12.16 -12.40 -19.60
N ALA A 266 -12.90 -11.45 -19.01
CA ALA A 266 -13.10 -11.40 -17.56
C ALA A 266 -13.85 -12.65 -17.08
N LEU A 267 -13.34 -13.32 -16.02
CA LEU A 267 -13.87 -14.59 -15.47
C LEU A 267 -14.16 -15.66 -16.53
N LYS A 268 -13.33 -15.71 -17.55
CA LYS A 268 -13.58 -16.55 -18.74
C LYS A 268 -13.79 -18.03 -18.42
N THR A 269 -13.01 -18.59 -17.49
CA THR A 269 -13.02 -20.01 -17.15
C THR A 269 -13.80 -20.33 -15.88
N LEU A 270 -14.48 -19.33 -15.29
CA LEU A 270 -15.28 -19.54 -14.09
C LEU A 270 -16.36 -20.58 -14.37
N ASN A 271 -16.43 -21.64 -13.55
CA ASN A 271 -17.40 -22.71 -13.73
C ASN A 271 -17.57 -23.54 -12.46
N GLY A 272 -18.78 -23.65 -11.97
CA GLY A 272 -19.13 -24.54 -10.86
C GLY A 272 -19.30 -26.00 -11.31
N ASP A 273 -19.36 -26.91 -10.36
CA ASP A 273 -19.64 -28.34 -10.56
C ASP A 273 -21.13 -28.67 -10.42
N GLY A 274 -22.00 -27.67 -10.26
CA GLY A 274 -23.44 -27.83 -10.02
C GLY A 274 -23.79 -28.30 -8.61
N GLY A 275 -22.81 -28.37 -7.70
CA GLY A 275 -22.95 -28.79 -6.31
C GLY A 275 -22.52 -27.70 -5.32
N SER A 276 -21.68 -28.11 -4.36
CA SER A 276 -21.22 -27.21 -3.28
C SER A 276 -20.14 -26.21 -3.70
N ASN A 277 -19.57 -26.33 -4.89
CA ASN A 277 -18.46 -25.49 -5.40
C ASN A 277 -18.94 -24.55 -6.52
N ASN A 278 -20.12 -23.98 -6.38
CA ASN A 278 -20.60 -22.97 -7.33
C ASN A 278 -19.94 -21.62 -7.05
N PRO A 279 -19.16 -21.07 -8.00
CA PRO A 279 -18.54 -19.77 -7.79
C PRO A 279 -19.57 -18.65 -7.75
N GLU A 280 -19.59 -17.90 -6.65
CA GLU A 280 -20.57 -16.84 -6.43
C GLU A 280 -19.90 -15.52 -6.03
N HIS A 281 -20.61 -14.42 -6.30
CA HIS A 281 -20.26 -13.10 -5.81
C HIS A 281 -18.86 -12.60 -6.26
N ASN A 282 -18.35 -13.08 -7.41
CA ASN A 282 -17.11 -12.55 -7.96
C ASN A 282 -17.37 -11.28 -8.78
N THR A 283 -16.50 -10.31 -8.63
CA THR A 283 -16.50 -9.07 -9.43
C THR A 283 -15.18 -8.96 -10.19
N ALA A 284 -15.22 -8.98 -11.50
CA ALA A 284 -14.06 -8.81 -12.37
C ALA A 284 -14.30 -7.70 -13.40
N VAL A 285 -13.48 -6.67 -13.36
CA VAL A 285 -13.57 -5.53 -14.29
C VAL A 285 -12.20 -5.25 -14.89
N GLY A 286 -12.04 -5.54 -16.17
CA GLY A 286 -10.81 -5.34 -16.92
C GLY A 286 -10.49 -6.48 -17.88
N HIS A 287 -9.50 -6.25 -18.75
CA HIS A 287 -8.99 -7.27 -19.65
C HIS A 287 -8.39 -8.43 -18.85
N SER A 288 -8.83 -9.65 -19.07
CA SER A 288 -8.35 -10.87 -18.40
C SER A 288 -8.42 -10.83 -16.87
N ALA A 289 -9.28 -10.00 -16.28
CA ALA A 289 -9.48 -9.96 -14.83
C ALA A 289 -10.08 -11.31 -14.37
N GLY A 290 -9.37 -12.03 -13.49
CA GLY A 290 -9.79 -13.34 -13.00
C GLY A 290 -9.98 -14.40 -14.09
N SER A 291 -9.30 -14.25 -15.24
CA SER A 291 -9.63 -15.05 -16.45
C SER A 291 -9.43 -16.56 -16.28
N SER A 292 -8.57 -17.00 -15.37
CA SER A 292 -8.32 -18.42 -15.06
C SER A 292 -9.11 -18.93 -13.85
N ALA A 293 -9.96 -18.08 -13.23
CA ALA A 293 -10.79 -18.50 -12.10
C ALA A 293 -11.70 -19.68 -12.50
N THR A 294 -11.74 -20.69 -11.63
CA THR A 294 -12.61 -21.88 -11.85
C THR A 294 -13.70 -21.96 -10.79
N THR A 295 -13.35 -22.17 -9.52
CA THR A 295 -14.29 -22.41 -8.42
C THR A 295 -14.17 -21.43 -7.25
N GLY A 296 -13.35 -20.38 -7.36
CA GLY A 296 -13.17 -19.39 -6.29
C GLY A 296 -14.40 -18.49 -6.10
N ASP A 297 -14.70 -18.14 -4.83
CA ASP A 297 -15.83 -17.28 -4.44
C ASP A 297 -15.40 -15.91 -3.98
N SER A 298 -16.32 -14.95 -4.06
CA SER A 298 -16.17 -13.63 -3.40
C SER A 298 -14.88 -12.91 -3.74
N GLY A 299 -14.36 -13.13 -4.94
CA GLY A 299 -13.18 -12.47 -5.47
C GLY A 299 -13.54 -11.11 -6.09
N THR A 300 -12.71 -10.10 -5.86
CA THR A 300 -12.80 -8.78 -6.50
C THR A 300 -11.53 -8.54 -7.31
N TYR A 301 -11.64 -8.49 -8.64
CA TYR A 301 -10.55 -8.35 -9.59
C TYR A 301 -10.78 -7.14 -10.49
N ILE A 302 -10.19 -5.99 -10.19
CA ILE A 302 -10.41 -4.75 -10.93
C ILE A 302 -9.09 -4.25 -11.53
N GLY A 303 -8.96 -4.31 -12.83
CA GLY A 303 -7.77 -3.92 -13.57
C GLY A 303 -7.37 -4.94 -14.63
N SER A 304 -6.55 -4.54 -15.60
CA SER A 304 -6.00 -5.47 -16.57
C SER A 304 -5.14 -6.52 -15.88
N ASN A 305 -5.42 -7.80 -16.13
CA ASN A 305 -4.77 -8.98 -15.55
C ASN A 305 -4.83 -9.06 -14.01
N ALA A 306 -5.74 -8.33 -13.35
CA ALA A 306 -5.95 -8.48 -11.92
C ALA A 306 -6.42 -9.90 -11.60
N GLY A 307 -5.68 -10.63 -10.76
CA GLY A 307 -5.98 -12.01 -10.40
C GLY A 307 -6.04 -12.97 -11.61
N GLN A 308 -5.30 -12.70 -12.67
CA GLN A 308 -5.40 -13.46 -13.94
C GLN A 308 -5.26 -14.97 -13.75
N SER A 309 -4.34 -15.42 -12.92
CA SER A 309 -4.01 -16.83 -12.71
C SER A 309 -4.79 -17.48 -11.56
N VAL A 310 -5.71 -16.78 -10.92
CA VAL A 310 -6.57 -17.34 -9.87
C VAL A 310 -7.29 -18.58 -10.39
N THR A 311 -7.27 -19.67 -9.61
CA THR A 311 -8.02 -20.88 -9.93
C THR A 311 -9.14 -21.12 -8.92
N SER A 312 -8.84 -21.62 -7.74
CA SER A 312 -9.82 -21.97 -6.70
C SER A 312 -9.78 -21.07 -5.46
N SER A 313 -9.02 -19.99 -5.50
CA SER A 313 -8.87 -19.10 -4.35
C SER A 313 -10.08 -18.18 -4.16
N SER A 314 -10.44 -17.93 -2.89
CA SER A 314 -11.61 -17.15 -2.50
C SER A 314 -11.22 -15.92 -1.67
N HIS A 315 -12.15 -14.95 -1.56
CA HIS A 315 -12.03 -13.78 -0.69
C HIS A 315 -10.82 -12.89 -0.98
N ASN A 316 -10.34 -12.84 -2.21
CA ASN A 316 -9.26 -11.94 -2.61
C ASN A 316 -9.82 -10.61 -3.15
N THR A 317 -9.13 -9.52 -2.85
CA THR A 317 -9.41 -8.19 -3.41
C THR A 317 -8.19 -7.68 -4.15
N PHE A 318 -8.21 -7.71 -5.47
CA PHE A 318 -7.14 -7.27 -6.34
C PHE A 318 -7.59 -6.08 -7.20
N VAL A 319 -7.03 -4.91 -6.94
CA VAL A 319 -7.39 -3.66 -7.61
C VAL A 319 -6.13 -2.99 -8.18
N GLY A 320 -5.99 -3.00 -9.48
CA GLY A 320 -4.84 -2.44 -10.20
C GLY A 320 -4.36 -3.36 -11.32
N SER A 321 -3.60 -2.82 -12.26
CA SER A 321 -3.01 -3.61 -13.32
C SER A 321 -2.06 -4.66 -12.75
N SER A 322 -2.27 -5.92 -13.08
CA SER A 322 -1.49 -7.07 -12.60
C SER A 322 -1.46 -7.24 -11.07
N ALA A 323 -2.43 -6.67 -10.34
CA ALA A 323 -2.57 -6.91 -8.90
C ALA A 323 -2.92 -8.38 -8.67
N GLY A 324 -2.15 -9.09 -7.83
CA GLY A 324 -2.33 -10.51 -7.55
C GLY A 324 -2.29 -11.41 -8.79
N GLN A 325 -1.63 -10.99 -9.87
CA GLN A 325 -1.72 -11.62 -11.18
C GLN A 325 -1.46 -13.12 -11.16
N ASN A 326 -0.43 -13.57 -10.45
CA ASN A 326 -0.01 -14.96 -10.43
C ASN A 326 -0.60 -15.77 -9.27
N THR A 327 -1.50 -15.19 -8.47
CA THR A 327 -2.20 -15.91 -7.41
C THR A 327 -2.98 -17.08 -8.01
N THR A 328 -2.78 -18.28 -7.48
CA THR A 328 -3.50 -19.49 -7.91
C THR A 328 -4.49 -19.96 -6.85
N THR A 329 -4.01 -20.29 -5.66
CA THR A 329 -4.80 -20.84 -4.54
C THR A 329 -4.73 -20.01 -3.26
N GLY A 330 -3.97 -18.92 -3.23
CA GLY A 330 -3.86 -18.01 -2.08
C GLY A 330 -5.21 -17.35 -1.72
N VAL A 331 -5.60 -17.39 -0.45
CA VAL A 331 -6.92 -16.95 0.04
C VAL A 331 -6.81 -15.69 0.92
N GLY A 332 -7.80 -14.81 0.84
CA GLY A 332 -7.94 -13.67 1.76
C GLY A 332 -6.87 -12.60 1.59
N ASN A 333 -6.31 -12.44 0.40
CA ASN A 333 -5.31 -11.41 0.12
C ASN A 333 -5.96 -10.11 -0.37
N ILE A 334 -5.37 -8.98 -0.01
CA ILE A 334 -5.73 -7.66 -0.50
C ILE A 334 -4.53 -7.09 -1.27
N ALA A 335 -4.65 -6.89 -2.57
CA ALA A 335 -3.67 -6.22 -3.41
C ALA A 335 -4.29 -4.99 -4.07
N ILE A 336 -3.88 -3.80 -3.68
CA ILE A 336 -4.37 -2.54 -4.23
C ILE A 336 -3.21 -1.73 -4.78
N GLY A 337 -3.12 -1.61 -6.08
CA GLY A 337 -2.04 -0.94 -6.79
C GLY A 337 -1.49 -1.79 -7.92
N SER A 338 -0.86 -1.14 -8.90
CA SER A 338 -0.25 -1.87 -10.01
C SER A 338 0.85 -2.80 -9.49
N GLN A 339 0.79 -4.08 -9.88
CA GLN A 339 1.75 -5.13 -9.52
C GLN A 339 1.84 -5.43 -8.01
N ALA A 340 0.88 -4.99 -7.18
CA ALA A 340 0.83 -5.42 -5.78
C ALA A 340 0.59 -6.93 -5.71
N LEU A 341 1.35 -7.66 -4.88
CA LEU A 341 1.28 -9.13 -4.74
C LEU A 341 1.38 -9.89 -6.07
N GLN A 342 2.07 -9.33 -7.07
CA GLN A 342 2.01 -9.87 -8.45
C GLN A 342 2.49 -11.31 -8.54
N THR A 343 3.58 -11.68 -7.85
CA THR A 343 4.14 -13.04 -7.97
C THR A 343 3.63 -14.00 -6.91
N ASN A 344 2.72 -13.56 -6.04
CA ASN A 344 2.10 -14.41 -5.03
C ASN A 344 1.29 -15.53 -5.72
N THR A 345 1.67 -16.78 -5.52
CA THR A 345 0.93 -17.93 -6.06
C THR A 345 0.03 -18.58 -5.01
N VAL A 346 0.54 -18.83 -3.81
CA VAL A 346 -0.10 -19.60 -2.75
C VAL A 346 -0.26 -18.84 -1.42
N GLY A 347 0.40 -17.68 -1.27
CA GLY A 347 0.40 -16.89 -0.03
C GLY A 347 -1.00 -16.46 0.39
N THR A 348 -1.29 -16.49 1.70
CA THR A 348 -2.60 -16.20 2.27
C THR A 348 -2.56 -15.05 3.26
N GLY A 349 -3.67 -14.31 3.35
CA GLY A 349 -3.90 -13.29 4.38
C GLY A 349 -2.98 -12.08 4.32
N SER A 350 -2.36 -11.81 3.18
CA SER A 350 -1.48 -10.65 2.99
C SER A 350 -2.22 -9.42 2.48
N ILE A 351 -1.76 -8.25 2.90
CA ILE A 351 -2.28 -6.94 2.49
C ILE A 351 -1.14 -6.17 1.82
N GLY A 352 -1.24 -5.95 0.51
CA GLY A 352 -0.33 -5.11 -0.27
C GLY A 352 -1.07 -3.91 -0.86
N VAL A 353 -0.76 -2.70 -0.39
CA VAL A 353 -1.38 -1.46 -0.89
C VAL A 353 -0.29 -0.50 -1.38
N GLY A 354 -0.20 -0.31 -2.67
CA GLY A 354 0.79 0.53 -3.33
C GLY A 354 1.39 -0.14 -4.56
N TYR A 355 2.08 0.62 -5.39
CA TYR A 355 2.83 0.08 -6.53
C TYR A 355 3.88 -0.93 -6.04
N ARG A 356 3.82 -2.17 -6.53
CA ARG A 356 4.72 -3.29 -6.18
C ARG A 356 4.81 -3.60 -4.67
N ALA A 357 3.79 -3.26 -3.89
CA ALA A 357 3.74 -3.66 -2.48
C ALA A 357 3.67 -5.20 -2.39
N LEU A 358 4.57 -5.83 -1.62
CA LEU A 358 4.72 -7.30 -1.51
C LEU A 358 4.84 -8.01 -2.87
N PHE A 359 5.56 -7.41 -3.81
CA PHE A 359 5.63 -7.90 -5.19
C PHE A 359 6.06 -9.38 -5.28
N THR A 360 7.07 -9.81 -4.48
CA THR A 360 7.64 -11.17 -4.51
C THR A 360 7.05 -12.12 -3.48
N SER A 361 6.11 -11.69 -2.62
CA SER A 361 5.60 -12.48 -1.49
C SER A 361 4.89 -13.75 -1.96
N ASN A 362 5.35 -14.92 -1.51
CA ASN A 362 4.83 -16.21 -1.98
C ASN A 362 4.87 -17.35 -0.92
N GLU A 363 4.81 -17.06 0.36
CA GLU A 363 4.77 -18.07 1.43
C GLU A 363 3.32 -18.40 1.81
N THR A 364 3.01 -19.67 2.06
CA THR A 364 1.64 -20.16 2.31
C THR A 364 0.93 -19.49 3.49
N ASP A 365 1.63 -19.11 4.54
CA ASP A 365 1.09 -18.43 5.72
C ASP A 365 1.74 -17.04 5.89
N SER A 366 1.79 -16.26 4.83
CA SER A 366 2.57 -15.03 4.78
C SER A 366 2.08 -13.93 5.74
N ARG A 367 0.79 -13.63 5.74
CA ARG A 367 0.14 -12.61 6.61
C ARG A 367 0.97 -11.34 6.77
N ASN A 368 1.57 -10.89 5.67
CA ASN A 368 2.32 -9.65 5.64
C ASN A 368 1.38 -8.47 5.37
N ILE A 369 1.66 -7.33 5.97
CA ILE A 369 0.98 -6.07 5.68
C ILE A 369 2.02 -5.11 5.12
N ALA A 370 1.85 -4.67 3.88
CA ALA A 370 2.68 -3.64 3.27
C ALA A 370 1.83 -2.54 2.66
N ILE A 371 2.03 -1.32 3.12
CA ILE A 371 1.29 -0.14 2.67
C ILE A 371 2.29 0.94 2.26
N GLY A 372 2.39 1.19 0.98
CA GLY A 372 3.31 2.16 0.40
C GLY A 372 3.88 1.68 -0.94
N ASN A 373 4.39 2.60 -1.74
CA ASN A 373 5.09 2.27 -2.97
C ASN A 373 6.34 1.46 -2.61
N THR A 374 6.52 0.30 -3.22
CA THR A 374 7.60 -0.68 -2.99
C THR A 374 7.77 -1.15 -1.54
N ALA A 375 6.74 -0.98 -0.69
CA ALA A 375 6.78 -1.53 0.67
C ALA A 375 6.85 -3.06 0.61
N GLY A 376 7.88 -3.66 1.22
CA GLY A 376 8.12 -5.09 1.20
C GLY A 376 8.25 -5.69 -0.19
N GLU A 377 8.77 -4.94 -1.17
CA GLU A 377 8.82 -5.37 -2.58
C GLU A 377 9.45 -6.75 -2.76
N ASP A 378 10.55 -7.03 -2.06
CA ASP A 378 11.33 -8.26 -2.19
C ASP A 378 11.06 -9.30 -1.08
N VAL A 379 9.97 -9.13 -0.30
CA VAL A 379 9.54 -10.18 0.65
C VAL A 379 9.22 -11.45 -0.12
N SER A 380 10.04 -12.48 0.04
CA SER A 380 9.85 -13.76 -0.64
C SER A 380 9.19 -14.80 0.27
N THR A 381 9.88 -15.24 1.31
CA THR A 381 9.39 -16.21 2.30
C THR A 381 9.23 -15.63 3.70
N GLY A 382 9.49 -14.32 3.86
CA GLY A 382 9.27 -13.61 5.12
C GLY A 382 7.79 -13.55 5.51
N ILE A 383 7.48 -13.77 6.80
CA ILE A 383 6.11 -13.84 7.30
C ILE A 383 5.86 -12.87 8.46
N HIS A 384 4.59 -12.47 8.63
CA HIS A 384 4.13 -11.66 9.75
C HIS A 384 4.83 -10.28 9.85
N ASN A 385 5.22 -9.68 8.76
CA ASN A 385 5.80 -8.34 8.72
C ASN A 385 4.70 -7.28 8.56
N VAL A 386 4.87 -6.14 9.22
CA VAL A 386 4.07 -4.91 9.05
C VAL A 386 4.99 -3.82 8.51
N LEU A 387 4.81 -3.43 7.25
CA LEU A 387 5.71 -2.56 6.50
C LEU A 387 4.90 -1.38 5.94
N VAL A 388 4.98 -0.21 6.57
CA VAL A 388 4.15 0.94 6.21
C VAL A 388 5.03 2.14 5.86
N GLY A 389 4.98 2.59 4.64
CA GLY A 389 5.74 3.72 4.11
C GLY A 389 6.37 3.42 2.74
N TYR A 390 6.86 4.46 2.07
CA TYR A 390 7.63 4.31 0.84
C TYR A 390 8.88 3.47 1.11
N ALA A 391 9.09 2.40 0.37
CA ALA A 391 10.22 1.47 0.49
C ALA A 391 10.45 0.94 1.92
N ALA A 392 9.40 0.91 2.77
CA ALA A 392 9.49 0.34 4.10
C ALA A 392 9.74 -1.17 4.00
N GLY A 393 10.84 -1.65 4.57
CA GLY A 393 11.26 -3.05 4.49
C GLY A 393 11.40 -3.58 3.07
N LYS A 394 11.83 -2.74 2.11
CA LYS A 394 11.83 -3.05 0.68
C LYS A 394 12.52 -4.38 0.37
N ASP A 395 13.74 -4.58 0.87
CA ASP A 395 14.59 -5.73 0.57
C ASP A 395 14.42 -6.89 1.58
N VAL A 396 13.42 -6.82 2.50
CA VAL A 396 13.11 -7.93 3.42
C VAL A 396 12.74 -9.17 2.60
N SER A 397 13.63 -10.15 2.55
CA SER A 397 13.37 -11.36 1.76
C SER A 397 12.84 -12.52 2.61
N THR A 398 13.60 -12.93 3.62
CA THR A 398 13.23 -14.03 4.53
C THR A 398 13.01 -13.57 5.97
N GLY A 399 13.22 -12.28 6.25
CA GLY A 399 13.01 -11.67 7.56
C GLY A 399 11.56 -11.76 8.04
N ASN A 400 11.35 -12.05 9.33
CA ASN A 400 10.02 -12.28 9.89
C ASN A 400 9.73 -11.37 11.07
N ARG A 401 8.44 -11.05 11.26
CA ARG A 401 7.95 -10.35 12.45
C ARG A 401 8.57 -8.97 12.65
N ASN A 402 8.88 -8.27 11.57
CA ASN A 402 9.35 -6.89 11.62
C ASN A 402 8.14 -5.93 11.62
N ALA A 403 8.20 -4.89 12.47
CA ALA A 403 7.23 -3.81 12.52
C ALA A 403 7.91 -2.51 12.06
N VAL A 404 7.56 -2.04 10.88
CA VAL A 404 8.27 -0.98 10.15
C VAL A 404 7.30 0.13 9.76
N LEU A 405 7.61 1.37 10.11
CA LEU A 405 6.79 2.53 9.78
C LEU A 405 7.66 3.74 9.41
N GLY A 406 7.65 4.15 8.17
CA GLY A 406 8.33 5.37 7.70
C GLY A 406 8.93 5.23 6.30
N TYR A 407 9.49 6.31 5.80
CA TYR A 407 10.18 6.38 4.51
C TYR A 407 11.55 5.69 4.60
N ASN A 408 11.87 4.77 3.69
CA ASN A 408 13.13 4.00 3.62
C ASN A 408 13.51 3.31 4.95
N THR A 409 12.54 3.02 5.79
CA THR A 409 12.76 2.38 7.09
C THR A 409 13.05 0.90 6.89
N LEU A 410 14.11 0.38 7.52
CA LEU A 410 14.55 -1.03 7.40
C LEU A 410 14.68 -1.50 5.94
N SER A 411 15.07 -0.60 5.04
CA SER A 411 14.96 -0.83 3.59
C SER A 411 15.96 -1.86 3.04
N ALA A 412 17.13 -2.00 3.65
CA ALA A 412 18.17 -2.95 3.22
C ALA A 412 18.09 -4.33 3.91
N CYS A 413 17.14 -4.54 4.80
CA CYS A 413 17.05 -5.78 5.59
C CYS A 413 16.69 -6.97 4.70
N THR A 414 17.50 -8.03 4.75
CA THR A 414 17.24 -9.27 3.99
C THR A 414 16.71 -10.39 4.88
N VAL A 415 17.39 -10.69 5.98
CA VAL A 415 17.09 -11.83 6.85
C VAL A 415 16.78 -11.44 8.29
N GLY A 416 16.93 -10.16 8.68
CA GLY A 416 16.71 -9.68 10.04
C GLY A 416 15.31 -9.94 10.56
N LEU A 417 15.20 -10.37 11.82
CA LEU A 417 13.96 -10.79 12.47
C LEU A 417 13.59 -9.86 13.63
N ARG A 418 12.29 -9.69 13.89
CA ARG A 418 11.77 -9.04 15.11
C ARG A 418 12.33 -7.64 15.34
N ASN A 419 12.55 -6.88 14.29
CA ASN A 419 12.93 -5.49 14.42
C ASN A 419 11.68 -4.60 14.50
N VAL A 420 11.75 -3.58 15.35
CA VAL A 420 10.79 -2.47 15.39
C VAL A 420 11.52 -1.23 14.86
N ALA A 421 11.09 -0.71 13.75
CA ALA A 421 11.68 0.45 13.10
C ALA A 421 10.60 1.48 12.78
N VAL A 422 10.65 2.66 13.39
CA VAL A 422 9.67 3.73 13.21
C VAL A 422 10.40 5.06 12.99
N GLY A 423 10.18 5.67 11.85
CA GLY A 423 10.82 6.93 11.46
C GLY A 423 11.48 6.84 10.08
N THR A 424 11.79 7.96 9.48
CA THR A 424 12.55 8.04 8.22
C THR A 424 13.92 7.38 8.44
N GLU A 425 14.29 6.46 7.56
CA GLU A 425 15.61 5.81 7.56
C GLU A 425 16.04 5.13 8.88
N ALA A 426 15.09 4.84 9.78
CA ALA A 426 15.40 4.02 10.96
C ALA A 426 15.81 2.61 10.51
N LEU A 427 16.95 2.11 11.01
CA LEU A 427 17.54 0.80 10.62
C LEU A 427 17.74 0.66 9.09
N ALA A 428 17.96 1.75 8.36
CA ALA A 428 17.97 1.72 6.89
C ALA A 428 19.03 0.79 6.31
N SER A 429 20.20 0.71 6.92
CA SER A 429 21.33 -0.14 6.46
C SER A 429 21.36 -1.53 7.07
N ASN A 430 20.44 -1.87 7.97
CA ASN A 430 20.44 -3.15 8.67
C ASN A 430 20.09 -4.30 7.72
N VAL A 431 21.07 -5.07 7.29
CA VAL A 431 20.87 -6.23 6.39
C VAL A 431 20.45 -7.46 7.18
N ASP A 432 21.20 -7.84 8.20
CA ASP A 432 21.08 -9.14 8.88
C ASP A 432 20.70 -9.04 10.37
N GLY A 433 20.82 -7.86 10.98
CA GLY A 433 20.61 -7.67 12.42
C GLY A 433 19.15 -7.88 12.85
N SER A 434 18.98 -8.55 13.98
CA SER A 434 17.68 -8.91 14.52
C SER A 434 17.42 -8.32 15.90
N SER A 435 16.13 -8.25 16.30
CA SER A 435 15.69 -7.89 17.65
C SER A 435 16.09 -6.47 18.09
N ASN A 436 16.12 -5.52 17.16
CA ASN A 436 16.36 -4.13 17.44
C ASN A 436 15.06 -3.34 17.54
N THR A 437 15.07 -2.30 18.38
CA THR A 437 14.00 -1.29 18.44
C THR A 437 14.59 0.07 18.13
N ALA A 438 14.22 0.65 17.01
CA ALA A 438 14.66 1.96 16.53
C ALA A 438 13.44 2.85 16.26
N VAL A 439 13.32 3.93 17.04
CA VAL A 439 12.21 4.89 16.90
C VAL A 439 12.78 6.30 16.79
N GLY A 440 12.64 6.90 15.64
CA GLY A 440 13.17 8.22 15.31
C GLY A 440 13.79 8.24 13.92
N ASP A 441 13.89 9.42 13.35
CA ASP A 441 14.59 9.68 12.09
C ASP A 441 16.05 9.25 12.21
N GLY A 442 16.54 8.37 11.32
CA GLY A 442 17.90 7.84 11.33
C GLY A 442 18.32 7.06 12.59
N ALA A 443 17.38 6.63 13.43
CA ALA A 443 17.72 5.81 14.60
C ALA A 443 18.35 4.49 14.17
N LEU A 444 19.55 4.15 14.69
CA LEU A 444 20.36 2.99 14.26
C LEU A 444 20.53 2.89 12.72
N GLY A 445 20.64 4.06 12.04
CA GLY A 445 20.56 4.14 10.58
C GLY A 445 21.62 3.36 9.83
N VAL A 446 22.82 3.18 10.40
CA VAL A 446 23.94 2.44 9.78
C VAL A 446 24.22 1.09 10.46
N LEU A 447 23.33 0.62 11.33
CA LEU A 447 23.47 -0.68 11.98
C LEU A 447 23.48 -1.78 10.92
N ASP A 448 24.56 -2.55 10.87
CA ASP A 448 24.69 -3.71 9.97
C ASP A 448 25.75 -4.69 10.52
N PRO A 449 25.36 -5.76 11.18
CA PRO A 449 26.29 -6.82 11.54
C PRO A 449 26.65 -7.64 10.30
N ASP A 450 27.88 -8.14 10.26
CA ASP A 450 28.38 -8.97 9.13
C ASP A 450 27.69 -10.34 9.03
N SER A 451 26.71 -10.63 9.87
CA SER A 451 26.00 -11.92 9.90
C SER A 451 24.66 -11.81 10.63
N ALA A 452 23.76 -12.76 10.38
CA ALA A 452 22.43 -12.84 11.00
C ALA A 452 22.52 -13.12 12.52
N VAL A 453 22.52 -12.07 13.33
CA VAL A 453 22.62 -12.13 14.79
C VAL A 453 21.54 -11.29 15.48
N SER A 454 21.21 -11.68 16.71
CA SER A 454 20.33 -10.88 17.56
C SER A 454 21.14 -9.79 18.25
N MET A 455 20.82 -8.52 17.94
CA MET A 455 21.57 -7.37 18.41
C MET A 455 21.02 -6.74 19.68
N TYR A 456 19.69 -6.82 19.88
CA TYR A 456 18.98 -6.30 21.08
C TYR A 456 19.26 -4.83 21.41
N ASN A 457 19.49 -3.98 20.39
CA ASN A 457 19.63 -2.55 20.63
C ASN A 457 18.26 -1.87 20.73
N VAL A 458 18.16 -0.88 21.62
CA VAL A 458 17.01 0.00 21.76
C VAL A 458 17.47 1.44 21.54
N ALA A 459 16.99 2.08 20.50
CA ALA A 459 17.25 3.48 20.19
C ALA A 459 15.94 4.25 20.04
N LEU A 460 15.74 5.27 20.86
CA LEU A 460 14.56 6.12 20.83
C LEU A 460 14.98 7.59 20.77
N GLY A 461 14.78 8.20 19.65
CA GLY A 461 15.12 9.58 19.34
C GLY A 461 15.69 9.72 17.94
N SER A 462 15.52 10.89 17.30
CA SER A 462 16.15 11.15 16.01
C SER A 462 17.66 11.00 16.11
N SER A 463 18.26 10.26 15.21
CA SER A 463 19.68 9.90 15.15
C SER A 463 20.22 9.19 16.42
N ALA A 464 19.35 8.62 17.25
CA ALA A 464 19.82 7.81 18.38
C ALA A 464 20.57 6.58 17.87
N GLY A 465 21.82 6.42 18.28
CA GLY A 465 22.71 5.34 17.84
C GLY A 465 22.98 5.31 16.34
N HIS A 466 22.85 6.44 15.64
CA HIS A 466 22.95 6.47 14.17
C HIS A 466 24.24 5.82 13.64
N GLN A 467 25.37 5.93 14.36
CA GLN A 467 26.66 5.37 13.94
C GLN A 467 26.96 3.97 14.50
N VAL A 468 26.05 3.37 15.25
CA VAL A 468 26.22 1.98 15.70
C VAL A 468 26.23 1.07 14.50
N THR A 469 27.31 0.28 14.35
CA THR A 469 27.48 -0.68 13.26
C THR A 469 27.25 -2.11 13.73
N THR A 470 28.11 -2.61 14.63
CA THR A 470 28.09 -4.00 15.12
C THR A 470 27.85 -4.10 16.62
N GLY A 471 27.71 -2.96 17.33
CA GLY A 471 27.42 -2.93 18.77
C GLY A 471 26.09 -3.59 19.13
N VAL A 472 26.06 -4.37 20.23
CA VAL A 472 24.87 -5.11 20.66
C VAL A 472 24.42 -4.68 22.05
N GLN A 473 23.14 -4.91 22.37
CA GLN A 473 22.57 -4.72 23.71
C GLN A 473 22.72 -3.28 24.25
N ASN A 474 22.65 -2.28 23.39
CA ASN A 474 22.73 -0.88 23.80
C ASN A 474 21.31 -0.29 23.99
N VAL A 475 21.17 0.59 24.99
CA VAL A 475 19.96 1.41 25.22
C VAL A 475 20.33 2.87 25.00
N LEU A 476 19.76 3.48 23.95
CA LEU A 476 20.10 4.83 23.48
C LEU A 476 18.82 5.67 23.43
N LEU A 477 18.62 6.51 24.44
CA LEU A 477 17.37 7.25 24.61
C LEU A 477 17.61 8.76 24.60
N GLY A 478 17.19 9.43 23.56
CA GLY A 478 17.29 10.86 23.35
C GLY A 478 17.74 11.23 21.93
N TYR A 479 17.46 12.46 21.51
CA TYR A 479 17.98 13.01 20.27
C TYR A 479 19.50 12.88 20.23
N GLN A 480 20.07 12.25 19.20
CA GLN A 480 21.51 12.01 19.04
C GLN A 480 22.19 11.28 20.22
N ALA A 481 21.45 10.53 21.03
CA ALA A 481 22.06 9.70 22.05
C ALA A 481 22.91 8.60 21.40
N GLY A 482 24.17 8.47 21.82
CA GLY A 482 25.09 7.44 21.31
C GLY A 482 25.60 7.64 19.90
N THR A 483 25.64 8.87 19.36
CA THR A 483 26.11 9.13 18.00
C THR A 483 27.62 8.84 17.78
N SER A 484 28.42 8.73 18.83
CA SER A 484 29.84 8.34 18.74
C SER A 484 30.07 6.83 18.95
N LEU A 485 29.03 6.07 19.33
CA LEU A 485 29.12 4.63 19.54
C LEU A 485 29.07 3.90 18.21
N THR A 486 30.02 2.99 17.96
CA THR A 486 30.08 2.18 16.73
C THR A 486 30.00 0.68 17.03
N THR A 487 30.99 0.12 17.69
CA THR A 487 31.12 -1.32 17.95
C THR A 487 30.90 -1.69 19.43
N GLY A 488 30.81 -0.69 20.31
CA GLY A 488 30.61 -0.91 21.74
C GLY A 488 29.26 -1.53 22.07
N SER A 489 29.22 -2.33 23.13
CA SER A 489 28.07 -3.15 23.49
C SER A 489 27.70 -3.01 24.98
N ASN A 490 26.44 -3.35 25.32
CA ASN A 490 25.94 -3.31 26.71
C ASN A 490 25.96 -1.90 27.33
N ASN A 491 25.78 -0.86 26.54
CA ASN A 491 25.81 0.52 27.02
C ASN A 491 24.40 1.09 27.23
N ILE A 492 24.24 1.98 28.20
CA ILE A 492 23.01 2.73 28.46
C ILE A 492 23.34 4.22 28.37
N LEU A 493 22.82 4.89 27.33
CA LEU A 493 22.98 6.31 27.10
C LEU A 493 21.61 6.99 27.07
N ILE A 494 21.36 7.84 28.04
CA ILE A 494 20.06 8.52 28.19
C ILE A 494 20.26 10.03 28.28
N GLY A 495 19.72 10.74 27.32
CA GLY A 495 19.76 12.21 27.25
C GLY A 495 20.03 12.70 25.84
N HIS A 496 19.60 13.93 25.55
CA HIS A 496 19.93 14.63 24.31
C HIS A 496 21.45 14.69 24.17
N GLY A 497 22.02 14.14 23.07
CA GLY A 497 23.47 14.16 22.84
C GLY A 497 24.31 13.42 23.89
N ALA A 498 23.70 12.55 24.71
CA ALA A 498 24.47 11.68 25.59
C ALA A 498 25.39 10.80 24.77
N THR A 499 26.68 10.81 25.05
CA THR A 499 27.70 10.14 24.22
C THR A 499 28.61 9.25 25.06
N ILE A 500 29.51 8.54 24.43
CA ILE A 500 30.42 7.58 25.05
C ILE A 500 31.86 8.08 24.90
N GLY A 501 32.77 7.65 25.78
CA GLY A 501 34.15 8.09 25.75
C GLY A 501 34.97 7.56 24.57
N SER A 502 34.69 6.31 24.16
CA SER A 502 35.28 5.69 22.99
C SER A 502 34.23 4.91 22.20
N ALA A 503 34.31 4.91 20.91
CA ALA A 503 33.35 4.25 19.99
C ALA A 503 33.18 2.73 20.24
N ALA A 504 34.11 2.09 20.94
CA ALA A 504 34.11 0.67 21.27
C ALA A 504 33.86 0.38 22.76
N ASP A 505 33.51 1.39 23.58
CA ASP A 505 33.29 1.18 25.01
C ASP A 505 32.16 0.18 25.27
N VAL A 506 32.32 -0.60 26.34
CA VAL A 506 31.33 -1.61 26.76
C VAL A 506 30.93 -1.43 28.22
N HIS A 507 29.70 -1.84 28.56
CA HIS A 507 29.15 -1.79 29.93
C HIS A 507 29.14 -0.38 30.54
N SER A 508 29.02 0.66 29.76
CA SER A 508 28.98 2.05 30.22
C SER A 508 27.57 2.57 30.41
N ILE A 509 27.35 3.35 31.46
CA ILE A 509 26.07 4.05 31.70
C ILE A 509 26.35 5.55 31.67
N THR A 510 25.73 6.25 30.74
CA THR A 510 25.82 7.71 30.62
C THR A 510 24.42 8.31 30.64
N ILE A 511 24.09 9.10 31.63
CA ILE A 511 22.77 9.71 31.83
C ILE A 511 22.91 11.23 31.99
N GLY A 512 22.31 11.98 31.10
CA GLY A 512 22.27 13.45 31.13
C GLY A 512 22.37 14.07 29.73
N ALA A 513 21.78 15.25 29.56
CA ALA A 513 21.91 15.99 28.33
C ALA A 513 23.38 16.39 28.10
N ALA A 514 23.92 16.06 26.91
CA ALA A 514 25.31 16.25 26.53
C ALA A 514 26.33 15.61 27.51
N ALA A 515 25.90 14.62 28.29
CA ALA A 515 26.82 13.87 29.15
C ALA A 515 27.77 13.01 28.25
N THR A 516 29.03 12.95 28.65
CA THR A 516 30.04 12.13 27.96
C THR A 516 30.50 11.01 28.89
N GLY A 517 30.45 9.77 28.42
CA GLY A 517 30.97 8.61 29.16
C GLY A 517 32.48 8.67 29.30
N GLU A 518 32.99 8.06 30.36
CA GLU A 518 34.41 8.05 30.73
C GLU A 518 35.12 6.75 30.36
N GLY A 519 34.49 5.91 29.54
CA GLY A 519 35.09 4.65 29.09
C GLY A 519 34.33 3.39 29.55
N THR A 520 34.92 2.25 29.25
CA THR A 520 34.39 0.93 29.58
C THR A 520 34.18 0.73 31.08
N ASN A 521 33.06 0.12 31.48
CA ASN A 521 32.65 -0.16 32.88
C ASN A 521 32.50 1.10 33.74
N LYS A 522 32.20 2.26 33.15
CA LYS A 522 31.97 3.50 33.87
C LYS A 522 30.51 3.92 33.90
N THR A 523 30.12 4.57 34.98
CA THR A 523 28.81 5.20 35.11
C THR A 523 29.01 6.72 35.29
N VAL A 524 28.43 7.48 34.34
CA VAL A 524 28.39 8.94 34.37
C VAL A 524 26.95 9.41 34.48
N ILE A 525 26.63 10.21 35.47
CA ILE A 525 25.33 10.83 35.67
C ILE A 525 25.50 12.36 35.72
N GLY A 526 25.06 13.03 34.63
CA GLY A 526 25.22 14.46 34.47
C GLY A 526 26.46 14.83 33.65
N THR A 527 26.77 16.11 33.62
CA THR A 527 27.94 16.69 32.93
C THR A 527 28.85 17.37 33.95
N THR A 528 30.01 17.90 33.54
CA THR A 528 30.89 18.71 34.41
C THR A 528 30.19 19.93 35.05
N ASN A 529 29.06 20.36 34.47
CA ASN A 529 28.24 21.45 35.02
C ASN A 529 27.15 20.98 35.99
N THR A 530 27.04 19.65 36.25
CA THR A 530 26.06 19.11 37.19
C THR A 530 26.55 19.35 38.60
N THR A 531 25.90 20.25 39.35
CA THR A 531 26.31 20.66 40.72
C THR A 531 25.88 19.71 41.81
N GLY A 532 25.16 18.65 41.50
CA GLY A 532 24.77 17.61 42.44
C GLY A 532 23.86 16.55 41.83
N ALA A 533 24.18 15.30 42.03
CA ALA A 533 23.31 14.15 41.76
C ALA A 533 22.87 13.53 43.09
N ARG A 534 21.55 13.32 43.26
CA ARG A 534 21.03 12.53 44.37
C ARG A 534 20.60 11.15 43.86
N ILE A 535 21.31 10.13 44.29
CA ILE A 535 21.00 8.74 43.99
C ILE A 535 20.45 8.11 45.28
N TYR A 536 19.12 8.01 45.36
CA TYR A 536 18.46 7.40 46.54
C TYR A 536 18.66 5.87 46.49
N GLY A 537 19.08 5.32 47.66
CA GLY A 537 19.24 3.86 47.79
C GLY A 537 20.57 3.30 47.30
N LEU A 538 21.49 4.17 46.83
CA LEU A 538 22.86 3.73 46.60
C LEU A 538 23.44 3.29 47.95
N ARG A 539 23.54 1.99 48.14
CA ARG A 539 24.29 1.42 49.26
C ARG A 539 25.74 1.35 48.82
N THR A 540 26.62 2.07 49.51
CA THR A 540 28.05 1.80 49.37
C THR A 540 28.29 0.34 49.78
N PRO A 541 28.99 -0.45 48.95
CA PRO A 541 29.38 -1.79 49.38
C PRO A 541 30.08 -1.71 50.73
N VAL A 542 29.74 -2.63 51.63
CA VAL A 542 30.40 -2.78 52.93
C VAL A 542 31.21 -4.06 52.82
N THR A 543 32.54 -3.90 52.76
CA THR A 543 33.46 -5.03 52.61
C THR A 543 34.10 -5.32 53.96
N ASN A 544 33.90 -6.52 54.48
CA ASN A 544 34.55 -6.96 55.72
C ASN A 544 36.00 -7.34 55.43
N ILE A 545 36.91 -6.72 56.13
CA ILE A 545 38.36 -6.98 56.05
C ILE A 545 38.74 -7.97 57.13
N ILE A 546 39.23 -9.12 56.71
CA ILE A 546 39.75 -10.19 57.60
C ILE A 546 41.22 -10.49 57.39
N ASP A 547 41.77 -10.06 56.22
CA ASP A 547 43.16 -10.28 55.82
C ASP A 547 43.75 -9.04 55.17
N ALA A 548 45.01 -9.08 54.79
CA ALA A 548 45.66 -8.02 54.03
C ALA A 548 45.01 -7.81 52.67
N THR A 549 44.54 -6.62 52.40
CA THR A 549 43.79 -6.26 51.19
C THR A 549 44.43 -5.08 50.47
N ALA A 550 44.70 -5.19 49.18
CA ALA A 550 45.10 -4.07 48.33
C ALA A 550 43.87 -3.51 47.63
N LEU A 551 43.63 -2.19 47.81
CA LEU A 551 42.52 -1.51 47.16
C LEU A 551 42.93 -1.00 45.75
N THR A 552 41.93 -0.85 44.91
CA THR A 552 42.09 -0.24 43.60
C THR A 552 41.23 1.02 43.49
N ALA A 553 41.41 1.82 42.46
CA ALA A 553 40.52 2.96 42.18
C ALA A 553 39.06 2.57 42.02
N ASN A 554 38.77 1.34 41.59
CA ASN A 554 37.43 0.85 41.39
C ASN A 554 36.67 0.62 42.71
N ASP A 555 37.37 0.50 43.83
CA ASP A 555 36.80 0.34 45.17
C ASP A 555 36.46 1.70 45.82
N SER A 556 36.59 2.81 45.05
CA SER A 556 36.27 4.16 45.53
C SER A 556 34.81 4.29 45.93
N GLY A 557 34.60 4.90 47.09
CA GLY A 557 33.27 5.07 47.68
C GLY A 557 32.82 3.91 48.56
N GLU A 558 33.55 2.83 48.63
CA GLU A 558 33.22 1.69 49.47
C GLU A 558 33.53 1.98 50.98
N THR A 559 32.81 1.24 51.80
CA THR A 559 33.05 1.24 53.26
C THR A 559 33.67 -0.10 53.67
N PHE A 560 34.86 -0.05 54.18
CA PHE A 560 35.60 -1.21 54.65
C PHE A 560 35.48 -1.34 56.17
N VAL A 561 35.15 -2.53 56.65
CA VAL A 561 34.95 -2.82 58.04
C VAL A 561 36.03 -3.76 58.55
N PHE A 562 36.86 -3.32 59.45
CA PHE A 562 37.83 -4.16 60.12
C PHE A 562 37.13 -5.05 61.16
N ASN A 563 36.98 -6.30 60.87
CA ASN A 563 36.36 -7.33 61.71
C ASN A 563 37.38 -8.20 62.44
N ASP A 564 38.67 -8.09 62.14
CA ASP A 564 39.71 -8.92 62.66
C ASP A 564 40.79 -8.08 63.44
N ALA A 565 41.54 -8.76 64.31
CA ALA A 565 42.53 -8.17 65.13
C ALA A 565 43.76 -7.58 64.44
N ALA A 566 44.11 -8.07 63.23
CA ALA A 566 45.32 -7.64 62.57
C ALA A 566 45.13 -7.72 61.01
N ALA A 567 44.69 -6.64 60.40
CA ALA A 567 44.58 -6.56 58.94
C ALA A 567 45.31 -5.32 58.42
N THR A 568 45.90 -5.43 57.23
CA THR A 568 46.55 -4.31 56.53
C THR A 568 45.82 -4.03 55.24
N ILE A 569 45.34 -2.81 55.09
CA ILE A 569 44.82 -2.32 53.79
C ILE A 569 45.91 -1.50 53.11
N THR A 570 46.15 -1.79 51.86
CA THR A 570 47.05 -0.99 51.01
C THR A 570 46.21 -0.12 50.08
N LEU A 571 46.41 1.19 50.16
CA LEU A 571 45.75 2.16 49.26
C LEU A 571 46.33 2.00 47.83
N PRO A 572 45.55 2.35 46.78
CA PRO A 572 46.05 2.32 45.39
C PRO A 572 47.29 3.19 45.23
N ASP A 573 48.21 2.78 44.36
CA ASP A 573 49.40 3.56 43.97
C ASP A 573 48.98 4.80 43.17
N SER A 574 49.16 5.99 43.72
CA SER A 574 48.80 7.26 43.09
C SER A 574 49.81 7.64 41.96
N GLY A 575 50.95 7.01 41.89
CA GLY A 575 51.93 7.16 40.76
C GLY A 575 51.52 6.39 39.52
N ALA A 576 50.59 5.43 39.61
CA ALA A 576 50.14 4.60 38.50
C ALA A 576 49.01 5.22 37.67
N GLY A 577 48.44 6.38 38.04
CA GLY A 577 47.36 7.07 37.35
C GLY A 577 46.73 8.22 38.14
N ASP A 578 45.81 8.95 37.51
CA ASP A 578 45.06 10.02 38.21
C ASP A 578 44.00 9.40 39.14
N LEU A 579 44.28 9.44 40.43
CA LEU A 579 43.40 8.99 41.49
C LEU A 579 42.65 10.16 42.17
N THR A 580 42.73 11.38 41.65
CA THR A 580 42.13 12.56 42.28
C THR A 580 40.63 12.35 42.54
N GLY A 581 40.21 12.49 43.80
CA GLY A 581 38.82 12.30 44.21
C GLY A 581 38.44 10.86 44.60
N VAL A 582 39.33 9.89 44.41
CA VAL A 582 39.14 8.51 44.95
C VAL A 582 39.12 8.56 46.49
N TYR A 583 38.11 7.96 47.08
CA TYR A 583 38.02 7.94 48.55
C TYR A 583 37.51 6.58 49.04
N PHE A 584 37.90 6.28 50.30
CA PHE A 584 37.51 5.07 51.01
C PHE A 584 37.05 5.43 52.41
N ASN A 585 36.01 4.74 52.93
CA ASN A 585 35.57 4.85 54.31
C ASN A 585 36.01 3.61 55.07
N PHE A 586 36.50 3.78 56.27
CA PHE A 586 36.94 2.70 57.14
C PHE A 586 36.23 2.75 58.48
N ILE A 587 35.71 1.63 58.93
CA ILE A 587 35.03 1.48 60.24
C ILE A 587 35.70 0.34 60.95
N VAL A 588 36.02 0.55 62.26
CA VAL A 588 36.48 -0.49 63.18
C VAL A 588 35.27 -1.12 63.82
N HIS A 589 35.09 -2.42 63.67
CA HIS A 589 33.97 -3.15 64.30
C HIS A 589 34.36 -3.93 65.51
N SER A 590 35.61 -4.36 65.68
CA SER A 590 36.05 -5.14 66.82
C SER A 590 37.13 -4.43 67.61
N ASP A 591 37.08 -4.59 68.92
CA ASP A 591 38.06 -4.06 69.89
C ASP A 591 39.30 -4.95 70.07
N ASP A 592 39.53 -5.87 69.21
CA ASP A 592 40.68 -6.79 69.29
C ASP A 592 42.01 -6.05 69.25
N ALA A 593 42.96 -6.50 70.06
CA ALA A 593 44.25 -5.83 70.31
C ALA A 593 45.25 -5.87 69.11
N GLY A 594 44.88 -6.44 67.98
CA GLY A 594 45.73 -6.49 66.81
C GLY A 594 45.79 -5.13 66.07
N ASN A 595 46.91 -4.86 65.45
CA ASN A 595 47.07 -3.64 64.65
C ASN A 595 46.33 -3.70 63.32
N LYS A 596 45.35 -2.83 63.15
CA LYS A 596 44.66 -2.56 61.89
C LYS A 596 45.42 -1.43 61.18
N VAL A 597 45.91 -1.70 60.05
CA VAL A 597 46.81 -0.78 59.30
C VAL A 597 46.22 -0.34 57.98
N ILE A 598 46.24 0.96 57.70
CA ILE A 598 46.01 1.49 56.31
C ILE A 598 47.34 2.10 55.89
N ALA A 599 47.88 1.61 54.78
CA ALA A 599 49.20 2.01 54.26
C ALA A 599 49.09 2.50 52.82
N CYS A 600 49.96 3.45 52.45
CA CYS A 600 50.17 3.80 51.05
C CYS A 600 50.82 2.61 50.32
N ALA A 601 50.55 2.45 49.00
CA ALA A 601 51.22 1.47 48.18
C ALA A 601 52.72 1.76 48.00
N ASP A 602 53.05 2.99 47.72
CA ASP A 602 54.46 3.49 47.74
C ASP A 602 54.72 4.30 49.01
N THR A 603 55.28 3.65 50.01
CA THR A 603 55.56 4.28 51.31
C THR A 603 56.71 5.31 51.23
N THR A 604 57.44 5.39 50.12
CA THR A 604 58.54 6.35 49.91
C THR A 604 58.00 7.70 49.41
N ASN A 605 57.13 7.67 48.41
CA ASN A 605 56.67 8.87 47.73
C ASN A 605 55.24 9.29 48.20
N GLU A 606 54.37 8.35 48.43
CA GLU A 606 53.00 8.65 48.85
C GLU A 606 52.92 8.96 50.35
N LYS A 607 52.13 9.97 50.69
CA LYS A 607 51.97 10.44 52.08
C LYS A 607 50.54 10.64 52.47
N ILE A 608 50.23 10.27 53.70
CA ILE A 608 48.93 10.55 54.34
C ILE A 608 49.04 11.88 55.10
N ILE A 609 48.14 12.80 54.77
CA ILE A 609 48.04 14.12 55.44
C ILE A 609 46.61 14.28 55.98
N GLY A 610 46.40 15.24 56.84
CA GLY A 610 45.05 15.50 57.42
C GLY A 610 45.05 15.41 58.97
N ALA A 611 43.88 15.20 59.53
CA ALA A 611 43.73 15.10 60.98
C ALA A 611 42.65 14.09 61.39
N VAL A 612 42.85 13.38 62.44
CA VAL A 612 41.84 12.56 63.13
C VAL A 612 41.65 13.02 64.57
N LEU A 613 40.41 13.05 64.97
CA LEU A 613 40.08 13.27 66.41
C LEU A 613 40.12 11.93 67.13
N THR A 614 40.93 11.80 68.16
CA THR A 614 40.88 10.66 69.06
C THR A 614 40.04 11.01 70.31
N VAL A 615 39.03 10.20 70.48
CA VAL A 615 38.09 10.38 71.65
C VAL A 615 38.29 9.27 72.62
N ASP A 616 38.63 9.65 73.86
CA ASP A 616 38.69 8.71 74.95
C ASP A 616 37.25 8.31 75.40
N THR A 617 36.99 7.01 75.40
CA THR A 617 35.70 6.45 75.77
C THR A 617 35.62 6.01 77.20
N ASP A 618 36.71 6.08 77.97
CA ASP A 618 36.72 5.96 79.46
C ASP A 618 36.85 7.36 80.11
N THR A 619 36.85 7.46 81.32
CA THR A 619 36.80 8.74 82.03
C THR A 619 38.19 9.20 82.47
N SER A 620 39.27 8.58 82.06
CA SER A 620 40.60 8.74 82.64
C SER A 620 41.45 9.81 81.94
N ASP A 621 41.23 10.08 80.65
CA ASP A 621 42.12 10.97 79.90
C ASP A 621 41.33 11.96 78.99
N ALA A 622 41.98 13.01 78.51
CA ALA A 622 41.37 14.01 77.69
C ALA A 622 41.41 13.61 76.21
N ASN A 623 40.36 13.94 75.44
CA ASN A 623 40.36 13.77 73.99
C ASN A 623 41.53 14.52 73.34
N ALA A 624 42.16 13.91 72.37
CA ALA A 624 43.27 14.50 71.63
C ALA A 624 42.98 14.54 70.13
N SER A 625 43.39 15.60 69.44
CA SER A 625 43.40 15.65 67.96
C SER A 625 44.82 15.45 67.48
N PHE A 626 44.98 14.49 66.57
CA PHE A 626 46.28 14.25 65.94
C PHE A 626 46.20 14.71 64.46
N ALA A 627 47.08 15.62 64.10
CA ALA A 627 47.28 16.06 62.72
C ALA A 627 48.47 15.32 62.11
N ALA A 628 48.26 14.68 61.02
CA ALA A 628 49.35 14.34 60.12
C ALA A 628 49.84 15.66 59.50
N GLN A 629 50.92 16.21 60.06
CA GLN A 629 51.41 17.51 59.64
C GLN A 629 51.92 17.54 58.19
N THR A 630 52.01 18.74 57.67
CA THR A 630 52.42 19.05 56.26
C THR A 630 53.88 18.63 55.95
N ALA A 631 54.60 18.02 56.82
CA ALA A 631 55.90 17.46 56.61
C ALA A 631 55.75 15.98 56.16
N ASP A 632 55.81 15.73 54.98
CA ASP A 632 55.96 14.54 54.12
C ASP A 632 56.56 13.27 54.79
N SER A 633 56.01 12.81 55.92
CA SER A 633 56.66 11.74 56.68
C SER A 633 55.75 10.54 57.03
N PHE A 634 54.42 10.61 56.87
CA PHE A 634 53.55 9.50 57.26
C PHE A 634 53.01 8.74 56.07
N SER A 635 53.20 7.45 56.04
CA SER A 635 52.69 6.55 55.02
C SER A 635 51.71 5.49 55.51
N LYS A 636 51.43 5.50 56.86
CA LYS A 636 50.54 4.51 57.49
C LYS A 636 49.66 5.14 58.57
N ILE A 637 48.46 4.59 58.73
CA ILE A 637 47.60 4.77 59.88
C ILE A 637 47.53 3.42 60.62
N THR A 638 47.86 3.41 61.92
CA THR A 638 47.81 2.20 62.76
C THR A 638 46.77 2.37 63.88
N MET A 639 45.87 1.42 63.93
CA MET A 639 44.79 1.38 64.96
C MET A 639 44.96 0.12 65.77
N ASN A 640 45.23 0.23 67.06
CA ASN A 640 45.61 -0.88 67.94
C ASN A 640 44.52 -1.36 68.91
N GLY A 641 43.30 -0.83 68.78
CA GLY A 641 42.18 -1.24 69.62
C GLY A 641 42.17 -0.71 71.08
N THR A 642 43.29 -0.16 71.57
CA THR A 642 43.36 0.39 72.95
C THR A 642 43.63 1.89 72.99
N THR A 643 44.76 2.35 72.46
CA THR A 643 45.13 3.77 72.35
C THR A 643 44.67 4.48 71.11
N THR A 644 44.32 3.73 70.07
CA THR A 644 43.77 4.23 68.80
C THR A 644 42.86 3.20 68.16
N GLY A 645 41.69 3.61 67.66
CA GLY A 645 40.86 2.81 66.77
C GLY A 645 40.10 1.63 67.35
N ARG A 646 39.38 1.83 68.47
CA ARG A 646 38.37 0.89 68.99
C ARG A 646 37.15 0.75 68.07
N ALA A 647 36.31 -0.25 68.37
CA ALA A 647 35.02 -0.42 67.73
C ALA A 647 34.22 0.88 67.80
N GLY A 648 33.63 1.24 66.62
CA GLY A 648 32.97 2.53 66.40
C GLY A 648 33.87 3.63 65.81
N SER A 649 35.20 3.42 65.75
CA SER A 649 36.11 4.36 65.05
C SER A 649 35.74 4.37 63.51
N ASN A 650 35.73 5.58 62.93
CA ASN A 650 35.53 5.76 61.53
C ASN A 650 36.50 6.81 61.00
N ILE A 651 37.04 6.54 59.79
CA ILE A 651 37.90 7.49 59.10
C ILE A 651 37.55 7.43 57.57
N LYS A 652 37.69 8.55 56.91
CA LYS A 652 37.59 8.68 55.47
C LYS A 652 38.97 9.08 54.94
N ILE A 653 39.42 8.45 53.90
CA ILE A 653 40.66 8.77 53.21
C ILE A 653 40.33 9.10 51.77
N THR A 654 40.82 10.27 51.31
CA THR A 654 40.53 10.78 49.96
C THR A 654 41.85 11.13 49.26
N ASN A 655 42.05 10.72 48.01
CA ASN A 655 43.17 11.16 47.23
C ASN A 655 42.91 12.56 46.66
N TYR A 656 43.87 13.47 46.86
CA TYR A 656 43.88 14.85 46.39
C TYR A 656 44.87 15.09 45.25
N GLY A 657 45.40 14.03 44.64
CA GLY A 657 46.42 14.08 43.66
C GLY A 657 47.83 14.26 44.21
N ALA A 658 48.85 14.25 43.37
CA ALA A 658 50.24 14.50 43.69
C ALA A 658 50.74 13.68 44.92
N ASP A 659 50.49 12.36 44.92
CA ASP A 659 50.97 11.40 45.91
C ASP A 659 50.48 11.67 47.37
N LYS A 660 49.31 12.31 47.51
CA LYS A 660 48.77 12.71 48.79
C LYS A 660 47.36 12.13 49.06
N TRP A 661 47.28 11.41 50.19
CA TRP A 661 46.05 10.92 50.74
C TRP A 661 45.64 11.76 51.93
N PHE A 662 44.49 12.43 51.87
CA PHE A 662 43.93 13.22 52.93
C PHE A 662 43.06 12.33 53.83
N VAL A 663 43.30 12.36 55.17
CA VAL A 663 42.51 11.62 56.16
C VAL A 663 41.69 12.57 56.99
N GLU A 664 40.46 12.20 57.27
CA GLU A 664 39.55 12.83 58.22
C GLU A 664 38.75 11.76 58.98
N GLY A 665 38.39 12.03 60.23
CA GLY A 665 37.53 11.09 60.98
C GLY A 665 37.76 11.12 62.54
N THR A 666 37.16 10.09 63.18
CA THR A 666 37.22 9.92 64.62
C THR A 666 37.72 8.53 65.01
N LEU A 667 38.69 8.45 65.82
CA LEU A 667 39.18 7.23 66.44
C LEU A 667 38.78 7.17 67.93
N LEU A 668 38.22 6.07 68.33
CA LEU A 668 37.89 5.82 69.77
C LEU A 668 39.01 5.09 70.40
N CYS A 669 39.27 5.39 71.72
CA CYS A 669 40.26 4.71 72.55
C CYS A 669 39.72 4.51 73.97
N SER A 670 40.37 3.66 74.75
CA SER A 670 40.04 3.42 76.20
C SER A 670 41.26 3.62 77.10
N GLY A 671 42.26 4.30 76.64
CA GLY A 671 43.46 4.64 77.33
C GLY A 671 44.04 5.92 76.77
N SER A 672 45.18 6.38 77.26
CA SER A 672 45.79 7.62 76.84
C SER A 672 45.91 7.67 75.33
N PRO A 673 45.28 8.66 74.64
CA PRO A 673 45.34 8.77 73.20
C PRO A 673 46.77 8.84 72.68
N ALA A 674 47.06 8.04 71.67
CA ALA A 674 48.33 8.02 70.93
C ALA A 674 48.21 8.39 69.48
N THR A 675 49.26 8.90 68.83
CA THR A 675 49.24 9.23 67.44
C THR A 675 49.04 7.96 66.57
N PRO A 676 48.06 7.92 65.66
CA PRO A 676 47.86 6.78 64.72
C PRO A 676 48.81 6.82 63.52
N PHE A 677 49.53 7.90 63.29
CA PHE A 677 50.36 8.10 62.15
C PHE A 677 51.77 7.56 62.31
N THR A 678 52.23 6.76 61.39
CA THR A 678 53.58 6.15 61.38
C THR A 678 54.26 6.27 60.08
N THR A 679 55.59 6.25 60.04
CA THR A 679 56.42 6.40 58.85
C THR A 679 56.79 5.08 58.22
N SER A 680 56.65 3.96 58.88
CA SER A 680 57.03 2.64 58.31
C SER A 680 56.37 1.50 59.12
#